data_a2c82aec1c4b97f123a085e3dfd54bb0
#
_entry.id   a2c82aec1c4b97f123a085e3dfd54bb0
#
_cell.length_a   1.000
_cell.length_b   1.000
_cell.length_c   1.000
_cell.angle_alpha   90.00
_cell.angle_beta   90.00
_cell.angle_gamma   90.00
#
_symmetry.space_group_name_H-M   'P 1'
#
loop_
_entity.id
_entity.type
_entity.pdbx_description
1 polymer ?
#
loop_
_entity_poly.entity_id
_entity_poly.type
_entity_poly.pdbx_seq_one_letter_code
_entity_poly.pdbx_strand_id
1 'polypeptide(L)'
;MDCIVYLVLLASVVALGFAFFFFKQMMKESEGTETMADIALSVRKGAMAYLKQQYKIVLIVFVVLAVIFSVMAYFGLQNSWVPFAFLTGGFFSGLAGFFGMKTATYASARTANAAQKSLNSGLKVAFRSGAVMGLTVVGLALLDVSVWFLILNAFVDGAEGHKLIIITTTMLTFGMGASTQALFARVGGGIYTKAADVGADLVGKTEAGIPEDDPRNPATIADNVGDNVGDVAGMGADLYESYAGSILSTAALGAAAFAASGVESQLKAVLAPMLIAATGVILSLIGIFLVRTKENAGMKELLGALGRGTNTAAVLNAIATFGILYALGLDNWLGISFSVVVGLAAGVIIGQATEYYTSQSYAPTKKVAESSQTGPATVIISGIGLGMLSTAIPVITVGVAIILSFLCANGFNTSMDAAAIQQGLYGIGIAAVGMLSTLGITLATDAYGPIADNAGGNAEMSGLDPEVRKRTDALDALGNTTAATGKGFAIGSAALTALALLASYVEEIKIALVRVGEALPNGVDAANATLVDFMNAYNVHLMNPVVLVGVFIGAMMAFLFCGLTMNAVGRAAQQMVNEVRRQFKAIPGILEGTQKPDYARCVEISTKGAQKEMILPSVLAILIPILVGVVLGVPGVLGLLIGGLGAGFVLAVFMANAGGAWDNAKKYVEEGNFGGKGSENHKATVVGDTVGDPFKDTSGPSLNILIKLMSMVSIVMAGLTASFSLLG
;
A
#
# COMPACT_ATOMS: atom_id res chain seq x y z
N MET A 1 19.10 25.04 11.83
CA MET A 1 18.57 23.91 11.03
C MET A 1 17.79 22.89 11.85
N ASP A 2 18.14 22.69 13.11
CA ASP A 2 17.36 21.80 14.00
C ASP A 2 15.87 22.20 14.12
N CYS A 3 15.55 23.49 13.98
CA CYS A 3 14.17 23.96 13.96
C CYS A 3 13.31 23.35 12.83
N ILE A 4 13.90 22.90 11.72
CA ILE A 4 13.14 22.34 10.57
C ILE A 4 12.53 20.98 10.94
N VAL A 5 13.27 20.14 11.66
CA VAL A 5 12.75 18.84 12.11
C VAL A 5 11.57 19.02 13.06
N TYR A 6 11.60 20.05 13.90
CA TYR A 6 10.46 20.40 14.77
C TYR A 6 9.23 20.85 13.99
N LEU A 7 9.39 21.46 12.78
CA LEU A 7 8.25 21.75 11.90
C LEU A 7 7.62 20.47 11.34
N VAL A 8 8.46 19.48 11.00
CA VAL A 8 7.97 18.16 10.56
C VAL A 8 7.23 17.47 11.69
N LEU A 9 7.78 17.49 12.90
CA LEU A 9 7.14 16.96 14.10
C LEU A 9 5.80 17.68 14.41
N LEU A 10 5.76 18.99 14.27
CA LEU A 10 4.53 19.77 14.43
C LEU A 10 3.46 19.37 13.41
N ALA A 11 3.82 19.18 12.14
CA ALA A 11 2.90 18.72 11.11
C ALA A 11 2.33 17.34 11.45
N SER A 12 3.15 16.43 11.98
CA SER A 12 2.72 15.12 12.50
C SER A 12 1.67 15.27 13.62
N VAL A 13 1.94 16.11 14.61
CA VAL A 13 1.01 16.37 15.73
C VAL A 13 -0.30 16.98 15.22
N VAL A 14 -0.23 17.90 14.26
CA VAL A 14 -1.41 18.51 13.61
C VAL A 14 -2.24 17.43 12.90
N ALA A 15 -1.59 16.54 12.11
CA ALA A 15 -2.27 15.44 11.43
C ALA A 15 -3.02 14.54 12.43
N LEU A 16 -2.33 14.10 13.48
CA LEU A 16 -2.93 13.24 14.52
C LEU A 16 -4.03 13.95 15.31
N GLY A 17 -3.87 15.25 15.56
CA GLY A 17 -4.88 16.09 16.18
C GLY A 17 -6.17 16.17 15.34
N PHE A 18 -6.05 16.36 14.02
CA PHE A 18 -7.20 16.36 13.10
C PHE A 18 -7.78 14.97 12.90
N ALA A 19 -6.98 13.90 12.88
CA ALA A 19 -7.47 12.53 12.89
C ALA A 19 -8.38 12.29 14.11
N PHE A 20 -7.92 12.69 15.30
CA PHE A 20 -8.70 12.58 16.52
C PHE A 20 -9.97 13.48 16.50
N PHE A 21 -9.87 14.67 15.93
CA PHE A 21 -11.04 15.55 15.76
C PHE A 21 -12.10 14.93 14.86
N PHE A 22 -11.74 14.38 13.69
CA PHE A 22 -12.67 13.71 12.79
C PHE A 22 -13.24 12.43 13.40
N PHE A 23 -12.41 11.66 14.11
CA PHE A 23 -12.88 10.48 14.86
C PHE A 23 -13.94 10.86 15.88
N LYS A 24 -13.70 11.89 16.72
CA LYS A 24 -14.69 12.37 17.67
C LYS A 24 -15.95 12.89 16.99
N GLN A 25 -15.83 13.53 15.84
CA GLN A 25 -16.98 14.02 15.09
C GLN A 25 -17.83 12.87 14.56
N MET A 26 -17.19 11.81 14.01
CA MET A 26 -17.87 10.59 13.57
C MET A 26 -18.59 9.90 14.76
N MET A 27 -17.96 9.82 15.91
CA MET A 27 -18.52 9.18 17.10
C MET A 27 -19.74 9.91 17.70
N LYS A 28 -20.01 11.16 17.31
CA LYS A 28 -21.24 11.88 17.69
C LYS A 28 -22.47 11.46 16.87
N GLU A 29 -22.26 10.86 15.71
CA GLU A 29 -23.35 10.32 14.89
C GLU A 29 -23.89 9.03 15.53
N SER A 30 -25.21 8.83 15.47
CA SER A 30 -25.85 7.62 15.99
C SER A 30 -25.55 6.40 15.14
N GLU A 31 -25.42 5.23 15.73
CA GLU A 31 -25.36 3.94 15.02
C GLU A 31 -26.72 3.50 14.44
N GLY A 32 -27.77 4.25 14.69
CA GLY A 32 -29.10 3.95 14.18
C GLY A 32 -29.92 3.08 15.13
N THR A 33 -30.59 2.06 14.59
CA THR A 33 -31.44 1.14 15.35
C THR A 33 -30.60 0.16 16.18
N GLU A 34 -31.23 -0.52 17.13
CA GLU A 34 -30.61 -1.56 17.95
C GLU A 34 -30.00 -2.68 17.04
N THR A 35 -30.73 -3.11 16.01
CA THR A 35 -30.28 -4.11 15.04
C THR A 35 -29.01 -3.64 14.30
N MET A 36 -28.96 -2.38 13.84
CA MET A 36 -27.78 -1.80 13.20
C MET A 36 -26.56 -1.82 14.13
N ALA A 37 -26.77 -1.47 15.40
CA ALA A 37 -25.72 -1.44 16.41
C ALA A 37 -25.22 -2.86 16.75
N ASP A 38 -26.09 -3.86 16.80
CA ASP A 38 -25.73 -5.27 17.07
C ASP A 38 -24.91 -5.88 15.92
N ILE A 39 -25.27 -5.59 14.67
CA ILE A 39 -24.50 -5.99 13.48
C ILE A 39 -23.12 -5.36 13.54
N ALA A 40 -23.04 -4.04 13.73
CA ALA A 40 -21.76 -3.34 13.85
C ALA A 40 -20.90 -3.85 15.02
N LEU A 41 -21.54 -4.23 16.15
CA LEU A 41 -20.83 -4.85 17.27
C LEU A 41 -20.26 -6.22 16.92
N SER A 42 -20.99 -7.02 16.15
CA SER A 42 -20.54 -8.33 15.67
C SER A 42 -19.32 -8.20 14.74
N VAL A 43 -19.36 -7.27 13.79
CA VAL A 43 -18.23 -6.94 12.92
C VAL A 43 -17.03 -6.46 13.73
N ARG A 44 -17.22 -5.55 14.69
CA ARG A 44 -16.13 -5.07 15.58
C ARG A 44 -15.48 -6.18 16.38
N LYS A 45 -16.28 -7.09 16.93
CA LYS A 45 -15.77 -8.24 17.69
C LYS A 45 -14.95 -9.18 16.79
N GLY A 46 -15.44 -9.47 15.58
CA GLY A 46 -14.74 -10.29 14.60
C GLY A 46 -13.42 -9.66 14.15
N ALA A 47 -13.42 -8.40 13.78
CA ALA A 47 -12.22 -7.68 13.35
C ALA A 47 -11.17 -7.59 14.47
N MET A 48 -11.59 -7.33 15.71
CA MET A 48 -10.69 -7.31 16.86
C MET A 48 -10.11 -8.69 17.18
N ALA A 49 -10.91 -9.75 17.08
CA ALA A 49 -10.45 -11.13 17.28
C ALA A 49 -9.39 -11.53 16.24
N TYR A 50 -9.61 -11.18 14.97
CA TYR A 50 -8.64 -11.39 13.90
C TYR A 50 -7.34 -10.64 14.17
N LEU A 51 -7.37 -9.32 14.41
CA LEU A 51 -6.16 -8.53 14.64
C LEU A 51 -5.36 -9.01 15.86
N LYS A 52 -6.05 -9.36 16.95
CA LYS A 52 -5.37 -9.89 18.14
C LYS A 52 -4.57 -11.15 17.82
N GLN A 53 -5.15 -12.02 17.01
CA GLN A 53 -4.47 -13.26 16.63
C GLN A 53 -3.35 -13.01 15.60
N GLN A 54 -3.56 -12.13 14.64
CA GLN A 54 -2.55 -11.73 13.68
C GLN A 54 -1.34 -11.10 14.35
N TYR A 55 -1.55 -10.14 15.26
CA TYR A 55 -0.46 -9.48 15.98
C TYR A 55 0.33 -10.43 16.87
N LYS A 56 -0.32 -11.50 17.39
CA LYS A 56 0.38 -12.54 18.13
C LYS A 56 1.40 -13.28 17.25
N ILE A 57 1.02 -13.62 16.02
CA ILE A 57 1.93 -14.30 15.06
C ILE A 57 3.05 -13.33 14.64
N VAL A 58 2.69 -12.11 14.28
CA VAL A 58 3.65 -11.08 13.88
C VAL A 58 4.65 -10.81 15.00
N LEU A 59 4.21 -10.71 16.25
CA LEU A 59 5.10 -10.52 17.40
C LEU A 59 6.16 -11.64 17.50
N ILE A 60 5.79 -12.89 17.26
CA ILE A 60 6.74 -14.01 17.25
C ILE A 60 7.80 -13.79 16.17
N VAL A 61 7.39 -13.43 14.95
CA VAL A 61 8.32 -13.14 13.84
C VAL A 61 9.23 -11.95 14.20
N PHE A 62 8.68 -10.90 14.78
CA PHE A 62 9.43 -9.71 15.19
C PHE A 62 10.48 -10.02 16.26
N VAL A 63 10.13 -10.83 17.26
CA VAL A 63 11.08 -11.26 18.29
C VAL A 63 12.22 -12.07 17.67
N VAL A 64 11.91 -13.02 16.78
CA VAL A 64 12.94 -13.84 16.10
C VAL A 64 13.87 -12.95 15.28
N LEU A 65 13.34 -12.06 14.45
CA LEU A 65 14.15 -11.16 13.62
C LEU A 65 14.96 -10.17 14.47
N ALA A 66 14.37 -9.60 15.53
CA ALA A 66 15.10 -8.70 16.44
C ALA A 66 16.27 -9.39 17.13
N VAL A 67 16.13 -10.67 17.51
CA VAL A 67 17.24 -11.47 18.04
C VAL A 67 18.32 -11.67 16.98
N ILE A 68 17.95 -12.01 15.74
CA ILE A 68 18.91 -12.17 14.64
C ILE A 68 19.68 -10.87 14.42
N PHE A 69 19.00 -9.72 14.34
CA PHE A 69 19.65 -8.41 14.16
C PHE A 69 20.53 -8.02 15.33
N SER A 70 20.13 -8.36 16.55
CA SER A 70 20.96 -8.13 17.76
C SER A 70 22.23 -8.95 17.71
N VAL A 71 22.17 -10.20 17.25
CA VAL A 71 23.35 -11.06 17.05
C VAL A 71 24.24 -10.49 15.93
N MET A 72 23.67 -10.06 14.81
CA MET A 72 24.43 -9.41 13.74
C MET A 72 25.12 -8.13 14.21
N ALA A 73 24.44 -7.31 15.00
CA ALA A 73 25.02 -6.10 15.59
C ALA A 73 26.18 -6.43 16.56
N TYR A 74 26.04 -7.48 17.35
CA TYR A 74 27.11 -7.94 18.25
C TYR A 74 28.37 -8.36 17.49
N PHE A 75 28.23 -8.98 16.32
CA PHE A 75 29.36 -9.35 15.46
C PHE A 75 29.85 -8.21 14.53
N GLY A 76 29.31 -7.01 14.65
CA GLY A 76 29.71 -5.85 13.82
C GLY A 76 29.17 -5.88 12.39
N LEU A 77 28.35 -6.87 12.04
CA LEU A 77 27.73 -7.00 10.70
C LEU A 77 26.60 -5.98 10.49
N GLN A 78 26.06 -5.39 11.55
CA GLN A 78 25.00 -4.41 11.47
C GLN A 78 25.13 -3.35 12.58
N ASN A 79 24.48 -2.19 12.40
CA ASN A 79 24.44 -1.12 13.38
C ASN A 79 23.62 -1.53 14.62
N SER A 80 24.07 -1.15 15.83
CA SER A 80 23.42 -1.49 17.10
C SER A 80 22.01 -0.88 17.26
N TRP A 81 21.66 0.14 16.51
CA TRP A 81 20.32 0.74 16.52
C TRP A 81 19.28 -0.03 15.70
N VAL A 82 19.71 -0.91 14.79
CA VAL A 82 18.82 -1.62 13.84
C VAL A 82 17.74 -2.46 14.50
N PRO A 83 18.00 -3.26 15.57
CA PRO A 83 16.94 -4.03 16.22
C PRO A 83 15.82 -3.13 16.76
N PHE A 84 16.17 -1.96 17.31
CA PHE A 84 15.20 -1.01 17.85
C PHE A 84 14.40 -0.31 16.75
N ALA A 85 15.09 0.15 15.70
CA ALA A 85 14.44 0.76 14.53
C ALA A 85 13.46 -0.20 13.86
N PHE A 86 13.85 -1.46 13.68
CA PHE A 86 12.99 -2.52 13.14
C PHE A 86 11.71 -2.69 13.99
N LEU A 87 11.83 -2.76 15.31
CA LEU A 87 10.68 -2.95 16.20
C LEU A 87 9.72 -1.75 16.15
N THR A 88 10.24 -0.52 16.13
CA THR A 88 9.39 0.70 16.10
C THR A 88 8.66 0.83 14.75
N GLY A 89 9.33 0.58 13.62
CA GLY A 89 8.70 0.61 12.32
C GLY A 89 7.51 -0.36 12.21
N GLY A 90 7.68 -1.58 12.71
CA GLY A 90 6.59 -2.54 12.77
C GLY A 90 5.46 -2.13 13.72
N PHE A 91 5.81 -1.58 14.88
CA PHE A 91 4.83 -1.10 15.85
C PHE A 91 3.96 0.03 15.27
N PHE A 92 4.56 1.06 14.67
CA PHE A 92 3.80 2.18 14.11
C PHE A 92 2.99 1.79 12.88
N SER A 93 3.52 0.90 12.01
CA SER A 93 2.77 0.34 10.88
C SER A 93 1.53 -0.44 11.37
N GLY A 94 1.71 -1.31 12.37
CA GLY A 94 0.59 -2.04 12.98
C GLY A 94 -0.41 -1.12 13.67
N LEU A 95 0.05 -0.07 14.33
CA LEU A 95 -0.79 0.93 14.99
C LEU A 95 -1.63 1.71 13.98
N ALA A 96 -1.07 2.07 12.82
CA ALA A 96 -1.78 2.72 11.73
C ALA A 96 -2.94 1.85 11.22
N GLY A 97 -2.67 0.56 10.94
CA GLY A 97 -3.70 -0.40 10.57
C GLY A 97 -4.78 -0.60 11.64
N PHE A 98 -4.38 -0.67 12.91
CA PHE A 98 -5.32 -0.79 14.04
C PHE A 98 -6.28 0.39 14.14
N PHE A 99 -5.78 1.62 14.08
CA PHE A 99 -6.65 2.80 14.15
C PHE A 99 -7.54 2.94 12.92
N GLY A 100 -7.04 2.57 11.73
CA GLY A 100 -7.84 2.52 10.51
C GLY A 100 -9.03 1.57 10.66
N MET A 101 -8.77 0.30 10.98
CA MET A 101 -9.80 -0.73 11.20
C MET A 101 -10.79 -0.34 12.30
N LYS A 102 -10.28 0.16 13.43
CA LYS A 102 -11.13 0.60 14.52
C LYS A 102 -12.08 1.72 14.07
N THR A 103 -11.58 2.69 13.31
CA THR A 103 -12.40 3.78 12.79
C THR A 103 -13.45 3.26 11.81
N ALA A 104 -13.07 2.41 10.86
CA ALA A 104 -13.97 1.86 9.85
C ALA A 104 -15.11 1.05 10.48
N THR A 105 -14.82 0.18 11.45
CA THR A 105 -15.84 -0.62 12.15
C THR A 105 -16.80 0.19 13.01
N TYR A 106 -16.42 1.41 13.42
CA TYR A 106 -17.33 2.34 14.08
C TYR A 106 -18.08 3.23 13.09
N ALA A 107 -17.56 3.42 11.88
CA ALA A 107 -18.12 4.33 10.89
C ALA A 107 -19.24 3.70 10.06
N SER A 108 -19.22 2.41 9.77
CA SER A 108 -20.13 1.76 8.81
C SER A 108 -21.62 1.93 9.19
N ALA A 109 -22.04 1.53 10.39
CA ALA A 109 -23.43 1.73 10.84
C ALA A 109 -23.83 3.21 10.90
N ARG A 110 -22.91 4.09 11.33
CA ARG A 110 -23.13 5.54 11.36
C ARG A 110 -23.30 6.12 9.97
N THR A 111 -22.58 5.60 8.98
CA THR A 111 -22.72 5.96 7.57
C THR A 111 -24.07 5.51 7.03
N ALA A 112 -24.50 4.27 7.30
CA ALA A 112 -25.81 3.77 6.93
C ALA A 112 -26.94 4.62 7.55
N ASN A 113 -26.83 4.93 8.84
CA ASN A 113 -27.81 5.78 9.53
C ASN A 113 -27.81 7.22 8.97
N ALA A 114 -26.67 7.79 8.61
CA ALA A 114 -26.60 9.11 7.98
C ALA A 114 -27.18 9.09 6.55
N ALA A 115 -27.01 7.98 5.80
CA ALA A 115 -27.58 7.80 4.47
C ALA A 115 -29.13 7.75 4.49
N GLN A 116 -29.77 7.43 5.61
CA GLN A 116 -31.24 7.57 5.77
C GLN A 116 -31.69 9.02 5.54
N LYS A 117 -30.88 10.00 5.95
CA LYS A 117 -31.20 11.42 5.80
C LYS A 117 -30.94 11.91 4.37
N SER A 118 -29.73 11.69 3.86
CA SER A 118 -29.36 12.04 2.49
C SER A 118 -28.06 11.33 2.07
N LEU A 119 -27.83 11.22 0.75
CA LEU A 119 -26.59 10.71 0.16
C LEU A 119 -25.37 11.52 0.63
N ASN A 120 -25.48 12.86 0.66
CA ASN A 120 -24.41 13.74 1.11
C ASN A 120 -24.06 13.55 2.59
N SER A 121 -25.06 13.26 3.44
CA SER A 121 -24.80 12.97 4.85
C SER A 121 -24.02 11.67 5.02
N GLY A 122 -24.39 10.62 4.28
CA GLY A 122 -23.63 9.35 4.23
C GLY A 122 -22.20 9.56 3.75
N LEU A 123 -22.01 10.22 2.61
CA LEU A 123 -20.68 10.55 2.07
C LEU A 123 -19.82 11.29 3.09
N LYS A 124 -20.38 12.28 3.78
CA LYS A 124 -19.64 13.09 4.74
C LYS A 124 -19.15 12.27 5.94
N VAL A 125 -19.94 11.33 6.43
CA VAL A 125 -19.54 10.45 7.54
C VAL A 125 -18.46 9.48 7.07
N ALA A 126 -18.69 8.78 5.96
CA ALA A 126 -17.75 7.80 5.42
C ALA A 126 -16.41 8.43 5.03
N PHE A 127 -16.41 9.54 4.28
CA PHE A 127 -15.20 10.21 3.84
C PHE A 127 -14.37 10.81 5.00
N ARG A 128 -15.03 11.42 6.00
CA ARG A 128 -14.31 11.90 7.17
C ARG A 128 -13.73 10.78 8.01
N SER A 129 -14.38 9.63 8.04
CA SER A 129 -13.84 8.44 8.68
C SER A 129 -12.65 7.88 7.92
N GLY A 130 -12.68 7.87 6.59
CA GLY A 130 -11.52 7.61 5.75
C GLY A 130 -10.37 8.59 6.00
N ALA A 131 -10.69 9.89 6.20
CA ALA A 131 -9.69 10.90 6.53
C ALA A 131 -9.01 10.67 7.88
N VAL A 132 -9.69 10.06 8.86
CA VAL A 132 -9.03 9.62 10.11
C VAL A 132 -7.88 8.68 9.80
N MET A 133 -8.11 7.71 8.92
CA MET A 133 -7.08 6.75 8.55
C MET A 133 -5.93 7.43 7.80
N GLY A 134 -6.24 8.22 6.76
CA GLY A 134 -5.22 8.93 5.99
C GLY A 134 -4.30 9.79 6.85
N LEU A 135 -4.89 10.60 7.73
CA LEU A 135 -4.14 11.47 8.63
C LEU A 135 -3.37 10.69 9.72
N THR A 136 -3.91 9.57 10.18
CA THR A 136 -3.21 8.70 11.15
C THR A 136 -1.96 8.09 10.53
N VAL A 137 -2.07 7.57 9.30
CA VAL A 137 -0.94 6.97 8.58
C VAL A 137 0.19 7.98 8.37
N VAL A 138 -0.12 9.12 7.75
CA VAL A 138 0.91 10.15 7.47
C VAL A 138 1.45 10.80 8.75
N GLY A 139 0.59 10.99 9.76
CA GLY A 139 0.97 11.54 11.05
C GLY A 139 1.92 10.62 11.83
N LEU A 140 1.61 9.33 11.93
CA LEU A 140 2.47 8.36 12.61
C LEU A 140 3.80 8.17 11.87
N ALA A 141 3.80 8.16 10.53
CA ALA A 141 5.02 8.03 9.75
C ALA A 141 5.95 9.24 9.95
N LEU A 142 5.43 10.46 9.88
CA LEU A 142 6.24 11.66 10.14
C LEU A 142 6.72 11.74 11.59
N LEU A 143 5.92 11.27 12.54
CA LEU A 143 6.30 11.18 13.94
C LEU A 143 7.52 10.27 14.10
N ASP A 144 7.44 9.06 13.57
CA ASP A 144 8.49 8.03 13.67
C ASP A 144 9.79 8.53 13.00
N VAL A 145 9.69 9.01 11.76
CA VAL A 145 10.83 9.60 11.02
C VAL A 145 11.50 10.74 11.81
N SER A 146 10.68 11.68 12.31
CA SER A 146 11.22 12.86 13.04
C SER A 146 11.89 12.48 14.34
N VAL A 147 11.27 11.59 15.11
CA VAL A 147 11.79 11.14 16.41
C VAL A 147 13.09 10.36 16.22
N TRP A 148 13.15 9.43 15.24
CA TRP A 148 14.38 8.70 14.94
C TRP A 148 15.51 9.62 14.48
N PHE A 149 15.21 10.60 13.62
CA PHE A 149 16.22 11.57 13.19
C PHE A 149 16.79 12.34 14.38
N LEU A 150 15.94 12.82 15.30
CA LEU A 150 16.39 13.55 16.49
C LEU A 150 17.22 12.66 17.43
N ILE A 151 16.79 11.42 17.67
CA ILE A 151 17.51 10.46 18.51
C ILE A 151 18.90 10.17 17.91
N LEU A 152 18.95 9.76 16.65
CA LEU A 152 20.22 9.40 16.01
C LEU A 152 21.14 10.60 15.86
N ASN A 153 20.61 11.80 15.59
CA ASN A 153 21.42 13.00 15.54
C ASN A 153 22.08 13.36 16.90
N ALA A 154 21.41 13.01 18.01
CA ALA A 154 21.92 13.23 19.35
C ALA A 154 22.95 12.18 19.81
N PHE A 155 22.81 10.92 19.38
CA PHE A 155 23.58 9.79 19.93
C PHE A 155 24.56 9.13 18.93
N VAL A 156 24.47 9.43 17.63
CA VAL A 156 25.43 8.90 16.65
C VAL A 156 26.58 9.85 16.52
N ASP A 157 27.79 9.36 16.77
CA ASP A 157 29.04 10.06 16.50
C ASP A 157 29.55 9.69 15.10
N GLY A 158 30.18 10.64 14.42
CA GLY A 158 30.77 10.43 13.10
C GLY A 158 31.54 11.64 12.61
N ALA A 159 32.50 11.43 11.71
CA ALA A 159 33.20 12.51 11.04
C ALA A 159 32.22 13.37 10.22
N GLU A 160 32.55 14.66 10.08
CA GLU A 160 31.77 15.57 9.25
C GLU A 160 31.58 15.00 7.83
N GLY A 161 30.35 14.99 7.33
CA GLY A 161 29.97 14.39 6.04
C GLY A 161 29.53 12.92 6.10
N HIS A 162 30.07 12.11 6.98
CA HIS A 162 29.67 10.69 7.12
C HIS A 162 28.56 10.47 8.16
N LYS A 163 28.43 11.35 9.16
CA LYS A 163 27.40 11.23 10.20
C LYS A 163 25.99 11.13 9.65
N LEU A 164 25.62 12.01 8.71
CA LEU A 164 24.27 12.02 8.11
C LEU A 164 24.00 10.77 7.27
N ILE A 165 25.02 10.22 6.60
CA ILE A 165 24.88 8.97 5.86
C ILE A 165 24.57 7.83 6.83
N ILE A 166 25.31 7.72 7.95
CA ILE A 166 25.06 6.70 8.98
C ILE A 166 23.66 6.84 9.59
N ILE A 167 23.22 8.07 9.88
CA ILE A 167 21.88 8.34 10.44
C ILE A 167 20.81 7.89 9.47
N THR A 168 20.86 8.32 8.20
CA THR A 168 19.80 8.06 7.22
C THR A 168 19.73 6.58 6.84
N THR A 169 20.85 5.89 6.70
CA THR A 169 20.86 4.45 6.42
C THR A 169 20.42 3.63 7.64
N THR A 170 20.76 4.05 8.86
CA THR A 170 20.19 3.42 10.08
C THR A 170 18.67 3.62 10.13
N MET A 171 18.18 4.81 9.80
CA MET A 171 16.74 5.07 9.72
C MET A 171 16.04 4.21 8.70
N LEU A 172 16.66 3.90 7.55
CA LEU A 172 16.08 3.00 6.54
C LEU A 172 15.70 1.63 7.11
N THR A 173 16.41 1.15 8.12
CA THR A 173 16.17 -0.19 8.68
C THR A 173 14.84 -0.30 9.44
N PHE A 174 14.25 0.79 9.91
CA PHE A 174 12.88 0.73 10.44
C PHE A 174 11.87 0.40 9.33
N GLY A 175 12.17 0.78 8.08
CA GLY A 175 11.36 0.41 6.93
C GLY A 175 11.17 -1.10 6.80
N MET A 176 12.17 -1.92 7.15
CA MET A 176 12.01 -3.37 7.17
C MET A 176 10.94 -3.83 8.17
N GLY A 177 10.88 -3.22 9.36
CA GLY A 177 9.84 -3.51 10.35
C GLY A 177 8.46 -3.15 9.81
N ALA A 178 8.32 -1.96 9.23
CA ALA A 178 7.09 -1.51 8.60
C ALA A 178 6.67 -2.42 7.44
N SER A 179 7.60 -2.79 6.54
CA SER A 179 7.33 -3.69 5.41
C SER A 179 6.93 -5.09 5.86
N THR A 180 7.59 -5.63 6.89
CA THR A 180 7.24 -6.94 7.45
C THR A 180 5.82 -6.92 8.02
N GLN A 181 5.48 -5.93 8.83
CA GLN A 181 4.13 -5.75 9.38
C GLN A 181 3.09 -5.59 8.27
N ALA A 182 3.38 -4.77 7.26
CA ALA A 182 2.51 -4.51 6.12
C ALA A 182 2.25 -5.79 5.32
N LEU A 183 3.29 -6.61 5.07
CA LEU A 183 3.14 -7.87 4.33
C LEU A 183 2.20 -8.83 5.05
N PHE A 184 2.43 -9.08 6.36
CA PHE A 184 1.54 -9.95 7.14
C PHE A 184 0.11 -9.41 7.21
N ALA A 185 -0.06 -8.08 7.37
CA ALA A 185 -1.37 -7.44 7.39
C ALA A 185 -2.09 -7.58 6.05
N ARG A 186 -1.40 -7.31 4.93
CA ARG A 186 -2.01 -7.31 3.59
C ARG A 186 -2.28 -8.71 3.07
N VAL A 187 -1.32 -9.64 3.21
CA VAL A 187 -1.51 -11.04 2.79
C VAL A 187 -2.54 -11.75 3.66
N GLY A 188 -2.40 -11.63 4.98
CA GLY A 188 -3.34 -12.27 5.91
C GLY A 188 -4.75 -11.69 5.81
N GLY A 189 -4.86 -10.35 5.78
CA GLY A 189 -6.12 -9.64 5.60
C GLY A 189 -6.79 -9.97 4.27
N GLY A 190 -6.05 -9.94 3.15
CA GLY A 190 -6.58 -10.28 1.83
C GLY A 190 -7.04 -11.74 1.71
N ILE A 191 -6.30 -12.71 2.28
CA ILE A 191 -6.75 -14.12 2.31
C ILE A 191 -8.02 -14.24 3.15
N TYR A 192 -8.11 -13.54 4.28
CA TYR A 192 -9.29 -13.55 5.13
C TYR A 192 -10.52 -13.03 4.39
N THR A 193 -10.42 -11.81 3.84
CA THR A 193 -11.49 -11.12 3.13
C THR A 193 -12.01 -11.97 1.99
N LYS A 194 -11.11 -12.40 1.10
CA LYS A 194 -11.53 -13.11 -0.11
C LYS A 194 -11.96 -14.55 0.13
N ALA A 195 -11.56 -15.17 1.24
CA ALA A 195 -12.12 -16.43 1.66
C ALA A 195 -13.58 -16.30 2.13
N ALA A 196 -13.90 -15.21 2.83
CA ALA A 196 -15.25 -14.92 3.30
C ALA A 196 -16.17 -14.52 2.14
N ASP A 197 -15.73 -13.59 1.30
CA ASP A 197 -16.43 -13.07 0.13
C ASP A 197 -16.76 -14.18 -0.88
N VAL A 198 -15.76 -14.98 -1.33
CA VAL A 198 -15.99 -16.14 -2.20
C VAL A 198 -16.98 -17.14 -1.58
N GLY A 199 -16.90 -17.37 -0.26
CA GLY A 199 -17.84 -18.23 0.46
C GLY A 199 -19.26 -17.66 0.47
N ALA A 200 -19.42 -16.37 0.67
CA ALA A 200 -20.69 -15.66 0.64
C ALA A 200 -21.29 -15.67 -0.77
N ASP A 201 -20.50 -15.37 -1.78
CA ASP A 201 -20.95 -15.21 -3.17
C ASP A 201 -21.30 -16.54 -3.84
N LEU A 202 -20.39 -17.51 -3.81
CA LEU A 202 -20.64 -18.78 -4.50
C LEU A 202 -21.83 -19.54 -3.92
N VAL A 203 -21.95 -19.61 -2.59
CA VAL A 203 -23.03 -20.37 -1.96
C VAL A 203 -24.28 -19.53 -1.81
N GLY A 204 -24.15 -18.26 -1.36
CA GLY A 204 -25.30 -17.38 -1.14
C GLY A 204 -25.96 -16.94 -2.46
N LYS A 205 -25.20 -16.23 -3.30
CA LYS A 205 -25.74 -15.65 -4.53
C LYS A 205 -25.97 -16.68 -5.63
N THR A 206 -25.03 -17.61 -5.84
CA THR A 206 -25.07 -18.51 -7.00
C THR A 206 -25.86 -19.79 -6.73
N GLU A 207 -25.64 -20.43 -5.55
CA GLU A 207 -26.30 -21.72 -5.22
C GLU A 207 -27.68 -21.52 -4.56
N ALA A 208 -27.74 -20.67 -3.51
CA ALA A 208 -28.96 -20.43 -2.74
C ALA A 208 -29.88 -19.36 -3.33
N GLY A 209 -29.35 -18.51 -4.22
CA GLY A 209 -30.10 -17.42 -4.88
C GLY A 209 -30.60 -16.32 -3.94
N ILE A 210 -29.92 -16.14 -2.79
CA ILE A 210 -30.23 -15.06 -1.85
C ILE A 210 -29.46 -13.78 -2.20
N PRO A 211 -30.00 -12.59 -1.89
CA PRO A 211 -29.33 -11.32 -2.17
C PRO A 211 -27.97 -11.21 -1.53
N GLU A 212 -27.17 -10.26 -2.00
CA GLU A 212 -25.93 -9.82 -1.36
C GLU A 212 -26.24 -9.23 0.02
N ASP A 213 -25.37 -9.47 0.99
CA ASP A 213 -25.52 -9.04 2.38
C ASP A 213 -26.79 -9.55 3.11
N ASP A 214 -27.44 -10.57 2.57
CA ASP A 214 -28.63 -11.13 3.22
C ASP A 214 -28.27 -11.71 4.60
N PRO A 215 -29.03 -11.37 5.66
CA PRO A 215 -28.77 -11.89 7.02
C PRO A 215 -28.91 -13.41 7.16
N ARG A 216 -29.48 -14.10 6.17
CA ARG A 216 -29.55 -15.56 6.11
C ARG A 216 -28.22 -16.21 5.69
N ASN A 217 -27.31 -15.44 5.07
CA ASN A 217 -26.03 -15.96 4.66
C ASN A 217 -25.05 -16.01 5.84
N PRO A 218 -24.55 -17.23 6.24
CA PRO A 218 -23.63 -17.35 7.37
C PRO A 218 -22.31 -16.59 7.22
N ALA A 219 -21.87 -16.33 5.98
CA ALA A 219 -20.59 -15.69 5.72
C ALA A 219 -20.64 -14.16 5.75
N THR A 220 -21.81 -13.51 5.70
CA THR A 220 -21.96 -12.04 5.57
C THR A 220 -21.19 -11.25 6.66
N ILE A 221 -21.26 -11.67 7.92
CA ILE A 221 -20.48 -10.99 8.98
C ILE A 221 -18.99 -11.21 8.80
N ALA A 222 -18.56 -12.40 8.33
CA ALA A 222 -17.14 -12.65 8.07
C ALA A 222 -16.63 -11.82 6.90
N ASP A 223 -17.44 -11.61 5.89
CA ASP A 223 -17.17 -10.76 4.74
C ASP A 223 -17.00 -9.29 5.16
N ASN A 224 -17.97 -8.71 5.86
CA ASN A 224 -17.87 -7.38 6.43
C ASN A 224 -16.65 -7.19 7.37
N VAL A 225 -16.26 -8.23 8.12
CA VAL A 225 -15.01 -8.20 8.91
C VAL A 225 -13.81 -8.15 7.99
N GLY A 226 -13.85 -8.89 6.89
CA GLY A 226 -12.79 -8.97 5.88
C GLY A 226 -12.39 -7.60 5.36
N ASP A 227 -13.33 -6.82 4.87
CA ASP A 227 -13.09 -5.46 4.35
C ASP A 227 -12.35 -4.58 5.35
N ASN A 228 -12.73 -4.67 6.63
CA ASN A 228 -12.09 -3.89 7.68
C ASN A 228 -10.66 -4.35 7.98
N VAL A 229 -10.35 -5.64 7.90
CA VAL A 229 -9.01 -6.16 8.24
C VAL A 229 -8.10 -6.28 7.02
N GLY A 230 -8.64 -6.56 5.84
CA GLY A 230 -7.89 -6.67 4.58
C GLY A 230 -7.69 -5.31 3.92
N ASP A 231 -8.80 -4.65 3.59
CA ASP A 231 -8.77 -3.44 2.79
C ASP A 231 -8.52 -2.17 3.61
N VAL A 232 -8.88 -2.13 4.90
CA VAL A 232 -8.54 -0.97 5.73
C VAL A 232 -7.24 -1.19 6.50
N ALA A 233 -7.14 -2.20 7.37
CA ALA A 233 -5.95 -2.37 8.20
C ALA A 233 -4.72 -2.75 7.38
N GLY A 234 -4.86 -3.65 6.40
CA GLY A 234 -3.78 -4.07 5.51
C GLY A 234 -3.25 -2.91 4.66
N MET A 235 -4.15 -2.10 4.08
CA MET A 235 -3.79 -0.93 3.29
C MET A 235 -3.13 0.16 4.15
N GLY A 236 -3.60 0.38 5.37
CA GLY A 236 -2.98 1.35 6.28
C GLY A 236 -1.55 1.03 6.62
N ALA A 237 -1.24 -0.23 6.86
CA ALA A 237 0.12 -0.69 7.10
C ALA A 237 1.00 -0.57 5.84
N ASP A 238 0.49 -0.92 4.65
CA ASP A 238 1.19 -0.80 3.36
C ASP A 238 1.53 0.65 3.02
N LEU A 239 0.57 1.56 3.14
CA LEU A 239 0.78 2.96 2.79
C LEU A 239 1.61 3.70 3.85
N TYR A 240 1.57 3.29 5.11
CA TYR A 240 2.53 3.74 6.12
C TYR A 240 3.98 3.41 5.69
N GLU A 241 4.21 2.17 5.29
CA GLU A 241 5.51 1.70 4.82
C GLU A 241 5.96 2.44 3.56
N SER A 242 5.08 2.61 2.57
CA SER A 242 5.38 3.31 1.33
C SER A 242 5.76 4.77 1.58
N TYR A 243 5.02 5.46 2.44
CA TYR A 243 5.26 6.86 2.77
C TYR A 243 6.56 7.06 3.54
N ALA A 244 6.76 6.30 4.61
CA ALA A 244 7.98 6.36 5.39
C ALA A 244 9.20 5.92 4.57
N GLY A 245 9.09 4.82 3.82
CA GLY A 245 10.16 4.28 2.99
C GLY A 245 10.62 5.24 1.90
N SER A 246 9.69 5.98 1.25
CA SER A 246 10.05 6.98 0.25
C SER A 246 10.80 8.18 0.85
N ILE A 247 10.38 8.66 2.01
CA ILE A 247 11.06 9.76 2.73
C ILE A 247 12.47 9.34 3.10
N LEU A 248 12.62 8.15 3.67
CA LEU A 248 13.90 7.67 4.19
C LEU A 248 14.89 7.30 3.10
N SER A 249 14.46 6.59 2.04
CA SER A 249 15.33 6.28 0.92
C SER A 249 15.81 7.56 0.23
N THR A 250 14.92 8.54 0.08
CA THR A 250 15.28 9.85 -0.48
C THR A 250 16.24 10.62 0.42
N ALA A 251 16.03 10.59 1.73
CA ALA A 251 16.94 11.21 2.68
C ALA A 251 18.34 10.57 2.64
N ALA A 252 18.41 9.24 2.54
CA ALA A 252 19.68 8.51 2.42
C ALA A 252 20.41 8.87 1.10
N LEU A 253 19.68 8.93 -0.01
CA LEU A 253 20.24 9.36 -1.28
C LEU A 253 20.69 10.83 -1.25
N GLY A 254 19.93 11.72 -0.56
CA GLY A 254 20.32 13.12 -0.34
C GLY A 254 21.60 13.23 0.47
N ALA A 255 21.74 12.43 1.53
CA ALA A 255 22.96 12.38 2.33
C ALA A 255 24.18 11.95 1.50
N ALA A 256 24.02 11.00 0.59
CA ALA A 256 25.08 10.54 -0.30
C ALA A 256 25.39 11.54 -1.43
N ALA A 257 24.35 12.04 -2.12
CA ALA A 257 24.51 12.90 -3.30
C ALA A 257 25.13 14.26 -2.98
N PHE A 258 24.91 14.78 -1.79
CA PHE A 258 25.41 16.10 -1.36
C PHE A 258 26.57 16.02 -0.36
N ALA A 259 27.15 14.83 -0.14
CA ALA A 259 28.27 14.66 0.80
C ALA A 259 29.48 15.54 0.44
N ALA A 260 29.78 15.70 -0.85
CA ALA A 260 30.88 16.53 -1.34
C ALA A 260 30.55 18.04 -1.33
N SER A 261 29.28 18.44 -1.23
CA SER A 261 28.82 19.85 -1.23
C SER A 261 28.87 20.50 0.16
N GLY A 262 29.34 19.79 1.18
CA GLY A 262 29.43 20.24 2.56
C GLY A 262 28.21 19.85 3.42
N VAL A 263 28.44 19.80 4.73
CA VAL A 263 27.48 19.30 5.73
C VAL A 263 26.15 20.06 5.70
N GLU A 264 26.18 21.36 5.42
CA GLU A 264 24.98 22.18 5.33
C GLU A 264 24.09 21.79 4.16
N SER A 265 24.65 21.64 2.95
CA SER A 265 23.92 21.22 1.75
C SER A 265 23.41 19.78 1.90
N GLN A 266 24.21 18.92 2.49
CA GLN A 266 23.84 17.54 2.81
C GLN A 266 22.64 17.49 3.76
N LEU A 267 22.64 18.27 4.85
CA LEU A 267 21.52 18.32 5.79
C LEU A 267 20.25 18.89 5.14
N LYS A 268 20.37 19.90 4.28
CA LYS A 268 19.24 20.42 3.50
C LYS A 268 18.63 19.37 2.61
N ALA A 269 19.45 18.57 1.91
CA ALA A 269 19.00 17.49 1.05
C ALA A 269 18.31 16.34 1.84
N VAL A 270 18.79 16.04 3.04
CA VAL A 270 18.16 15.06 3.95
C VAL A 270 16.79 15.54 4.46
N LEU A 271 16.66 16.83 4.76
CA LEU A 271 15.44 17.40 5.33
C LEU A 271 14.38 17.75 4.27
N ALA A 272 14.77 17.95 3.01
CA ALA A 272 13.86 18.31 1.93
C ALA A 272 12.68 17.32 1.77
N PRO A 273 12.88 16.00 1.67
CA PRO A 273 11.77 15.04 1.56
C PRO A 273 10.84 15.07 2.77
N MET A 274 11.37 15.28 3.97
CA MET A 274 10.57 15.39 5.19
C MET A 274 9.69 16.64 5.19
N LEU A 275 10.21 17.78 4.71
CA LEU A 275 9.46 19.04 4.60
C LEU A 275 8.38 18.99 3.52
N ILE A 276 8.69 18.39 2.37
CA ILE A 276 7.70 18.20 1.29
C ILE A 276 6.54 17.34 1.81
N ALA A 277 6.87 16.25 2.49
CA ALA A 277 5.90 15.36 3.10
C ALA A 277 5.05 16.08 4.18
N ALA A 278 5.68 16.81 5.08
CA ALA A 278 5.01 17.59 6.13
C ALA A 278 4.05 18.66 5.57
N THR A 279 4.49 19.37 4.52
CA THR A 279 3.64 20.34 3.82
C THR A 279 2.46 19.65 3.15
N GLY A 280 2.70 18.49 2.52
CA GLY A 280 1.67 17.67 1.91
C GLY A 280 0.55 17.28 2.88
N VAL A 281 0.88 17.01 4.14
CA VAL A 281 -0.11 16.75 5.20
C VAL A 281 -1.03 17.96 5.41
N ILE A 282 -0.47 19.15 5.55
CA ILE A 282 -1.26 20.38 5.76
C ILE A 282 -2.16 20.67 4.55
N LEU A 283 -1.62 20.48 3.34
CA LEU A 283 -2.37 20.70 2.11
C LEU A 283 -3.43 19.62 1.86
N SER A 284 -3.19 18.38 2.30
CA SER A 284 -4.19 17.33 2.32
C SER A 284 -5.37 17.67 3.24
N LEU A 285 -5.11 18.29 4.41
CA LEU A 285 -6.17 18.80 5.30
C LEU A 285 -7.05 19.82 4.58
N ILE A 286 -6.47 20.76 3.84
CA ILE A 286 -7.25 21.72 3.05
C ILE A 286 -8.10 20.99 2.02
N GLY A 287 -7.53 20.02 1.29
CA GLY A 287 -8.24 19.19 0.33
C GLY A 287 -9.43 18.44 0.95
N ILE A 288 -9.25 17.85 2.14
CA ILE A 288 -10.31 17.12 2.86
C ILE A 288 -11.50 18.03 3.17
N PHE A 289 -11.27 19.30 3.55
CA PHE A 289 -12.36 20.24 3.82
C PHE A 289 -13.08 20.71 2.55
N LEU A 290 -12.48 20.60 1.37
CA LEU A 290 -13.08 20.95 0.08
C LEU A 290 -13.99 19.87 -0.49
N VAL A 291 -13.93 18.64 0.02
CA VAL A 291 -14.81 17.55 -0.42
C VAL A 291 -16.24 17.78 0.09
N ARG A 292 -17.09 18.28 -0.81
CA ARG A 292 -18.51 18.55 -0.56
C ARG A 292 -19.30 18.28 -1.83
N THR A 293 -20.53 17.77 -1.69
CA THR A 293 -21.46 17.53 -2.79
C THR A 293 -22.86 18.02 -2.46
N LYS A 294 -23.76 18.00 -3.45
CA LYS A 294 -25.18 18.31 -3.30
C LYS A 294 -25.94 17.06 -2.80
N GLU A 295 -27.13 17.25 -2.29
CA GLU A 295 -27.92 16.15 -1.68
C GLU A 295 -28.34 15.05 -2.64
N ASN A 296 -28.59 15.39 -3.92
CA ASN A 296 -28.99 14.45 -4.96
C ASN A 296 -27.93 14.35 -6.09
N ALA A 297 -26.66 14.27 -5.69
CA ALA A 297 -25.55 14.19 -6.64
C ALA A 297 -25.51 12.82 -7.35
N GLY A 298 -25.31 12.84 -8.67
CA GLY A 298 -25.01 11.63 -9.43
C GLY A 298 -23.55 11.19 -9.29
N MET A 299 -23.22 9.99 -9.77
CA MET A 299 -21.87 9.40 -9.69
C MET A 299 -20.77 10.36 -10.18
N LYS A 300 -20.98 11.00 -11.33
CA LYS A 300 -20.01 11.96 -11.89
C LYS A 300 -19.76 13.18 -10.98
N GLU A 301 -20.80 13.66 -10.28
CA GLU A 301 -20.69 14.78 -9.34
C GLU A 301 -19.97 14.35 -8.05
N LEU A 302 -20.20 13.11 -7.61
CA LEU A 302 -19.53 12.51 -6.44
C LEU A 302 -18.03 12.34 -6.72
N LEU A 303 -17.66 11.73 -7.85
CA LEU A 303 -16.26 11.62 -8.31
C LEU A 303 -15.61 13.00 -8.45
N GLY A 304 -16.34 13.97 -9.02
CA GLY A 304 -15.87 15.35 -9.14
C GLY A 304 -15.67 16.04 -7.80
N ALA A 305 -16.43 15.68 -6.75
CA ALA A 305 -16.26 16.23 -5.40
C ALA A 305 -14.97 15.69 -4.73
N LEU A 306 -14.71 14.41 -4.85
CA LEU A 306 -13.47 13.79 -4.35
C LEU A 306 -12.26 14.30 -5.14
N GLY A 307 -12.36 14.34 -6.49
CA GLY A 307 -11.31 14.85 -7.37
C GLY A 307 -10.96 16.32 -7.12
N ARG A 308 -11.91 17.18 -6.76
CA ARG A 308 -11.60 18.56 -6.36
C ARG A 308 -10.68 18.61 -5.14
N GLY A 309 -10.92 17.79 -4.13
CA GLY A 309 -10.07 17.72 -2.94
C GLY A 309 -8.65 17.28 -3.26
N THR A 310 -8.52 16.14 -3.95
CA THR A 310 -7.22 15.54 -4.29
C THR A 310 -6.42 16.40 -5.26
N ASN A 311 -7.05 16.91 -6.34
CA ASN A 311 -6.37 17.75 -7.32
C ASN A 311 -5.97 19.10 -6.73
N THR A 312 -6.79 19.72 -5.86
CA THR A 312 -6.42 20.96 -5.18
C THR A 312 -5.22 20.74 -4.27
N ALA A 313 -5.19 19.64 -3.51
CA ALA A 313 -4.04 19.30 -2.67
C ALA A 313 -2.78 19.09 -3.53
N ALA A 314 -2.88 18.41 -4.67
CA ALA A 314 -1.76 18.19 -5.58
C ALA A 314 -1.21 19.50 -6.17
N VAL A 315 -2.09 20.38 -6.67
CA VAL A 315 -1.69 21.68 -7.23
C VAL A 315 -1.05 22.58 -6.17
N LEU A 316 -1.65 22.67 -4.99
CA LEU A 316 -1.09 23.45 -3.89
C LEU A 316 0.27 22.90 -3.44
N ASN A 317 0.43 21.57 -3.44
CA ASN A 317 1.71 20.92 -3.11
C ASN A 317 2.79 21.23 -4.16
N ALA A 318 2.44 21.18 -5.44
CA ALA A 318 3.34 21.59 -6.51
C ALA A 318 3.84 23.02 -6.30
N ILE A 319 2.93 23.97 -6.04
CA ILE A 319 3.28 25.37 -5.81
C ILE A 319 4.13 25.54 -4.54
N ALA A 320 3.71 24.92 -3.42
CA ALA A 320 4.41 25.04 -2.14
C ALA A 320 5.84 24.49 -2.20
N THR A 321 6.08 23.44 -2.98
CA THR A 321 7.39 22.82 -3.15
C THR A 321 8.42 23.82 -3.68
N PHE A 322 8.07 24.66 -4.68
CA PHE A 322 8.98 25.68 -5.19
C PHE A 322 9.39 26.67 -4.08
N GLY A 323 8.43 27.11 -3.28
CA GLY A 323 8.71 28.01 -2.15
C GLY A 323 9.58 27.38 -1.07
N ILE A 324 9.33 26.12 -0.73
CA ILE A 324 10.06 25.38 0.30
C ILE A 324 11.52 25.14 -0.12
N LEU A 325 11.74 24.64 -1.33
CA LEU A 325 13.07 24.31 -1.81
C LEU A 325 13.90 25.57 -2.09
N TYR A 326 13.26 26.65 -2.55
CA TYR A 326 13.90 27.96 -2.63
C TYR A 326 14.33 28.49 -1.26
N ALA A 327 13.44 28.44 -0.26
CA ALA A 327 13.74 28.89 1.10
C ALA A 327 14.80 28.02 1.79
N LEU A 328 14.86 26.72 1.45
CA LEU A 328 15.87 25.81 1.95
C LEU A 328 17.25 26.10 1.35
N GLY A 329 17.30 26.73 0.18
CA GLY A 329 18.54 27.11 -0.52
C GLY A 329 19.37 25.90 -0.94
N LEU A 330 18.73 24.88 -1.50
CA LEU A 330 19.40 23.74 -2.12
C LEU A 330 20.00 24.14 -3.47
N ASP A 331 21.17 23.60 -3.78
CA ASP A 331 21.71 23.67 -5.12
C ASP A 331 20.74 22.98 -6.10
N ASN A 332 20.52 23.60 -7.26
CA ASN A 332 19.53 23.14 -8.24
C ASN A 332 18.10 22.96 -7.67
N TRP A 333 17.69 23.79 -6.70
CA TRP A 333 16.36 23.74 -6.10
C TRP A 333 15.21 23.74 -7.13
N LEU A 334 15.42 24.41 -8.26
CA LEU A 334 14.43 24.47 -9.34
C LEU A 334 14.23 23.11 -10.01
N GLY A 335 15.34 22.44 -10.37
CA GLY A 335 15.29 21.09 -10.96
C GLY A 335 14.69 20.07 -10.00
N ILE A 336 15.05 20.15 -8.72
CA ILE A 336 14.49 19.27 -7.67
C ILE A 336 12.99 19.55 -7.50
N SER A 337 12.54 20.82 -7.57
CA SER A 337 11.11 21.17 -7.55
C SER A 337 10.34 20.55 -8.72
N PHE A 338 10.92 20.60 -9.93
CA PHE A 338 10.33 19.95 -11.09
C PHE A 338 10.26 18.44 -10.93
N SER A 339 11.22 17.80 -10.25
CA SER A 339 11.16 16.36 -9.93
C SER A 339 9.94 16.02 -9.06
N VAL A 340 9.60 16.86 -8.07
CA VAL A 340 8.36 16.71 -7.28
C VAL A 340 7.12 16.81 -8.17
N VAL A 341 7.08 17.83 -9.05
CA VAL A 341 5.95 18.04 -9.99
C VAL A 341 5.78 16.85 -10.92
N VAL A 342 6.88 16.28 -11.41
CA VAL A 342 6.87 15.05 -12.23
C VAL A 342 6.25 13.90 -11.46
N GLY A 343 6.62 13.71 -10.19
CA GLY A 343 6.02 12.67 -9.33
C GLY A 343 4.52 12.87 -9.12
N LEU A 344 4.09 14.10 -8.80
CA LEU A 344 2.67 14.45 -8.67
C LEU A 344 1.89 14.21 -9.96
N ALA A 345 2.43 14.63 -11.11
CA ALA A 345 1.81 14.42 -12.42
C ALA A 345 1.71 12.93 -12.76
N ALA A 346 2.75 12.15 -12.47
CA ALA A 346 2.72 10.70 -12.68
C ALA A 346 1.61 10.04 -11.85
N GLY A 347 1.43 10.43 -10.59
CA GLY A 347 0.35 9.95 -9.73
C GLY A 347 -1.03 10.23 -10.32
N VAL A 348 -1.26 11.45 -10.81
CA VAL A 348 -2.52 11.85 -11.44
C VAL A 348 -2.77 11.05 -12.73
N ILE A 349 -1.77 10.91 -13.60
CA ILE A 349 -1.90 10.18 -14.87
C ILE A 349 -2.20 8.69 -14.62
N ILE A 350 -1.49 8.05 -13.67
CA ILE A 350 -1.72 6.64 -13.32
C ILE A 350 -3.12 6.46 -12.74
N GLY A 351 -3.56 7.37 -11.86
CA GLY A 351 -4.91 7.35 -11.31
C GLY A 351 -5.98 7.44 -12.40
N GLN A 352 -5.85 8.38 -13.34
CA GLN A 352 -6.77 8.54 -14.47
C GLN A 352 -6.75 7.34 -15.42
N ALA A 353 -5.58 6.76 -15.68
CA ALA A 353 -5.46 5.56 -16.50
C ALA A 353 -6.16 4.37 -15.83
N THR A 354 -5.97 4.20 -14.52
CA THR A 354 -6.65 3.14 -13.75
C THR A 354 -8.17 3.34 -13.80
N GLU A 355 -8.67 4.55 -13.55
CA GLU A 355 -10.09 4.87 -13.65
C GLU A 355 -10.65 4.55 -15.05
N TYR A 356 -9.94 4.90 -16.12
CA TYR A 356 -10.35 4.61 -17.48
C TYR A 356 -10.52 3.11 -17.75
N TYR A 357 -9.61 2.27 -17.23
CA TYR A 357 -9.66 0.83 -17.47
C TYR A 357 -10.57 0.08 -16.50
N THR A 358 -10.87 0.61 -15.32
CA THR A 358 -11.62 -0.10 -14.28
C THR A 358 -13.04 0.41 -14.06
N SER A 359 -13.34 1.67 -14.38
CA SER A 359 -14.66 2.24 -14.11
C SER A 359 -15.70 1.81 -15.15
N GLN A 360 -16.89 1.47 -14.69
CA GLN A 360 -18.06 1.18 -15.52
C GLN A 360 -18.54 2.37 -16.39
N SER A 361 -18.01 3.58 -16.13
CA SER A 361 -18.32 4.75 -16.97
C SER A 361 -17.68 4.68 -18.36
N TYR A 362 -16.61 3.89 -18.52
CA TYR A 362 -15.79 3.84 -19.73
C TYR A 362 -15.96 2.53 -20.52
N ALA A 363 -15.59 2.60 -21.80
CA ALA A 363 -15.76 1.49 -22.75
C ALA A 363 -15.01 0.19 -22.38
N PRO A 364 -13.79 0.20 -21.80
CA PRO A 364 -13.09 -1.04 -21.51
C PRO A 364 -13.87 -1.97 -20.57
N THR A 365 -14.35 -1.47 -19.45
CA THR A 365 -15.16 -2.23 -18.48
C THR A 365 -16.49 -2.68 -19.05
N LYS A 366 -17.15 -1.81 -19.84
CA LYS A 366 -18.41 -2.17 -20.53
C LYS A 366 -18.24 -3.32 -21.50
N LYS A 367 -17.09 -3.41 -22.20
CA LYS A 367 -16.78 -4.55 -23.09
C LYS A 367 -16.59 -5.85 -22.31
N VAL A 368 -16.00 -5.79 -21.10
CA VAL A 368 -15.94 -6.97 -20.22
C VAL A 368 -17.34 -7.42 -19.83
N ALA A 369 -18.24 -6.50 -19.46
CA ALA A 369 -19.62 -6.81 -19.16
C ALA A 369 -20.36 -7.38 -20.39
N GLU A 370 -20.16 -6.81 -21.58
CA GLU A 370 -20.75 -7.29 -22.85
C GLU A 370 -20.33 -8.74 -23.16
N SER A 371 -19.10 -9.13 -22.83
CA SER A 371 -18.60 -10.50 -23.04
C SER A 371 -19.36 -11.57 -22.23
N SER A 372 -20.12 -11.17 -21.22
CA SER A 372 -20.97 -12.07 -20.42
C SER A 372 -22.07 -12.75 -21.26
N GLN A 373 -22.47 -12.14 -22.38
CA GLN A 373 -23.47 -12.70 -23.28
C GLN A 373 -23.03 -14.04 -23.91
N THR A 374 -21.74 -14.29 -23.94
CA THR A 374 -21.18 -15.57 -24.43
C THR A 374 -20.80 -16.54 -23.29
N GLY A 375 -20.81 -16.07 -22.05
CA GLY A 375 -20.61 -16.89 -20.87
C GLY A 375 -19.40 -16.52 -20.00
N PRO A 376 -19.17 -17.22 -18.90
CA PRO A 376 -18.14 -16.85 -17.92
C PRO A 376 -16.71 -16.97 -18.45
N ALA A 377 -16.42 -17.91 -19.35
CA ALA A 377 -15.08 -18.07 -19.91
C ALA A 377 -14.64 -16.82 -20.70
N THR A 378 -15.54 -16.23 -21.47
CA THR A 378 -15.26 -15.00 -22.23
C THR A 378 -15.11 -13.79 -21.32
N VAL A 379 -15.84 -13.70 -20.21
CA VAL A 379 -15.65 -12.67 -19.20
C VAL A 379 -14.23 -12.75 -18.60
N ILE A 380 -13.78 -13.97 -18.25
CA ILE A 380 -12.42 -14.19 -17.72
C ILE A 380 -11.37 -13.77 -18.75
N ILE A 381 -11.47 -14.24 -19.99
CA ILE A 381 -10.52 -13.89 -21.07
C ILE A 381 -10.50 -12.39 -21.33
N SER A 382 -11.68 -11.75 -21.38
CA SER A 382 -11.80 -10.31 -21.63
C SER A 382 -11.14 -9.47 -20.52
N GLY A 383 -11.32 -9.85 -19.25
CA GLY A 383 -10.70 -9.15 -18.13
C GLY A 383 -9.19 -9.35 -18.06
N ILE A 384 -8.68 -10.57 -18.36
CA ILE A 384 -7.23 -10.82 -18.46
C ILE A 384 -6.65 -9.93 -19.57
N GLY A 385 -7.27 -9.90 -20.75
CA GLY A 385 -6.82 -9.08 -21.87
C GLY A 385 -6.84 -7.58 -21.56
N LEU A 386 -7.88 -7.10 -20.89
CA LEU A 386 -7.98 -5.71 -20.42
C LEU A 386 -6.86 -5.39 -19.42
N GLY A 387 -6.67 -6.25 -18.43
CA GLY A 387 -5.62 -6.06 -17.42
C GLY A 387 -4.23 -5.97 -18.06
N MET A 388 -3.90 -6.84 -19.03
CA MET A 388 -2.63 -6.79 -19.75
C MET A 388 -2.47 -5.47 -20.53
N LEU A 389 -3.50 -5.02 -21.25
CA LEU A 389 -3.47 -3.75 -21.99
C LEU A 389 -3.34 -2.54 -21.05
N SER A 390 -3.94 -2.59 -19.89
CA SER A 390 -3.93 -1.50 -18.91
C SER A 390 -2.55 -1.21 -18.31
N THR A 391 -1.59 -2.12 -18.45
CA THR A 391 -0.22 -1.92 -17.93
C THR A 391 0.55 -0.87 -18.72
N ALA A 392 0.19 -0.63 -19.99
CA ALA A 392 0.98 0.21 -20.89
C ALA A 392 1.12 1.66 -20.39
N ILE A 393 0.02 2.31 -20.01
CA ILE A 393 0.05 3.71 -19.58
C ILE A 393 0.84 3.88 -18.26
N PRO A 394 0.56 3.11 -17.18
CA PRO A 394 1.34 3.22 -15.94
C PRO A 394 2.83 2.95 -16.12
N VAL A 395 3.20 1.94 -16.91
CA VAL A 395 4.62 1.60 -17.14
C VAL A 395 5.33 2.72 -17.89
N ILE A 396 4.74 3.24 -18.96
CA ILE A 396 5.32 4.36 -19.72
C ILE A 396 5.40 5.61 -18.83
N THR A 397 4.36 5.89 -18.04
CA THR A 397 4.32 7.05 -17.15
C THR A 397 5.42 7.00 -16.10
N VAL A 398 5.61 5.84 -15.44
CA VAL A 398 6.69 5.67 -14.47
C VAL A 398 8.06 5.77 -15.16
N GLY A 399 8.24 5.15 -16.33
CA GLY A 399 9.48 5.25 -17.10
C GLY A 399 9.83 6.69 -17.48
N VAL A 400 8.86 7.46 -17.95
CA VAL A 400 9.03 8.90 -18.26
C VAL A 400 9.31 9.69 -16.97
N ALA A 401 8.60 9.40 -15.88
CA ALA A 401 8.83 10.05 -14.60
C ALA A 401 10.24 9.81 -14.06
N ILE A 402 10.76 8.58 -14.17
CA ILE A 402 12.14 8.25 -13.80
C ILE A 402 13.13 9.10 -14.60
N ILE A 403 13.01 9.11 -15.93
CA ILE A 403 13.95 9.86 -16.79
C ILE A 403 13.86 11.36 -16.53
N LEU A 404 12.66 11.94 -16.48
CA LEU A 404 12.48 13.37 -16.29
C LEU A 404 12.95 13.83 -14.91
N SER A 405 12.60 13.11 -13.84
CA SER A 405 13.03 13.48 -12.48
C SER A 405 14.54 13.37 -12.32
N PHE A 406 15.14 12.33 -12.92
CA PHE A 406 16.60 12.18 -12.97
C PHE A 406 17.28 13.36 -13.66
N LEU A 407 16.82 13.74 -14.87
CA LEU A 407 17.39 14.83 -15.65
C LEU A 407 17.16 16.20 -14.98
N CYS A 408 15.99 16.43 -14.42
CA CYS A 408 15.71 17.69 -13.72
C CYS A 408 16.62 17.86 -12.50
N ALA A 409 16.78 16.82 -11.68
CA ALA A 409 17.58 16.92 -10.46
C ALA A 409 19.08 17.03 -10.73
N ASN A 410 19.61 16.43 -11.82
CA ASN A 410 21.01 16.56 -12.19
C ASN A 410 21.30 17.82 -13.07
N GLY A 411 20.33 18.71 -13.27
CA GLY A 411 20.49 19.92 -14.07
C GLY A 411 20.63 19.66 -15.57
N PHE A 412 20.07 18.57 -16.10
CA PHE A 412 20.22 18.09 -17.48
C PHE A 412 21.65 17.80 -17.87
N ASN A 413 22.48 17.44 -16.88
CA ASN A 413 23.85 17.02 -17.15
C ASN A 413 23.89 15.64 -17.80
N THR A 414 24.30 15.58 -19.05
CA THR A 414 24.39 14.34 -19.84
C THR A 414 25.76 13.65 -19.75
N SER A 415 26.70 14.21 -18.98
CA SER A 415 28.04 13.61 -18.83
C SER A 415 28.02 12.26 -18.11
N MET A 416 26.94 11.99 -17.35
CA MET A 416 26.78 10.76 -16.54
C MET A 416 27.98 10.51 -15.61
N ASP A 417 28.58 11.59 -15.11
CA ASP A 417 29.58 11.48 -14.06
C ASP A 417 28.93 11.04 -12.72
N ALA A 418 29.76 10.63 -11.78
CA ALA A 418 29.28 10.07 -10.52
C ALA A 418 28.36 11.03 -9.74
N ALA A 419 28.65 12.33 -9.74
CA ALA A 419 27.85 13.34 -9.05
C ALA A 419 26.49 13.52 -9.76
N ALA A 420 26.46 13.60 -11.09
CA ALA A 420 25.22 13.71 -11.86
C ALA A 420 24.32 12.48 -11.67
N ILE A 421 24.88 11.27 -11.60
CA ILE A 421 24.13 10.05 -11.35
C ILE A 421 23.52 10.08 -9.95
N GLN A 422 24.28 10.42 -8.91
CA GLN A 422 23.76 10.48 -7.53
C GLN A 422 22.67 11.55 -7.37
N GLN A 423 22.86 12.74 -7.94
CA GLN A 423 21.84 13.78 -7.93
C GLN A 423 20.58 13.36 -8.70
N GLY A 424 20.73 12.68 -9.83
CA GLY A 424 19.60 12.13 -10.59
C GLY A 424 18.83 11.08 -9.82
N LEU A 425 19.50 10.16 -9.13
CA LEU A 425 18.86 9.16 -8.26
C LEU A 425 18.11 9.81 -7.08
N TYR A 426 18.70 10.86 -6.48
CA TYR A 426 18.00 11.68 -5.49
C TYR A 426 16.71 12.28 -6.06
N GLY A 427 16.76 12.78 -7.32
CA GLY A 427 15.59 13.30 -8.03
C GLY A 427 14.47 12.28 -8.19
N ILE A 428 14.78 11.01 -8.46
CA ILE A 428 13.79 9.94 -8.52
C ILE A 428 13.15 9.71 -7.15
N GLY A 429 13.95 9.69 -6.08
CA GLY A 429 13.44 9.61 -4.72
C GLY A 429 12.52 10.78 -4.37
N ILE A 430 12.92 12.00 -4.70
CA ILE A 430 12.11 13.21 -4.53
C ILE A 430 10.79 13.13 -5.32
N ALA A 431 10.79 12.56 -6.52
CA ALA A 431 9.55 12.35 -7.28
C ALA A 431 8.62 11.35 -6.57
N ALA A 432 9.15 10.27 -5.97
CA ALA A 432 8.38 9.35 -5.15
C ALA A 432 7.73 10.04 -3.94
N VAL A 433 8.50 10.87 -3.21
CA VAL A 433 7.98 11.68 -2.10
C VAL A 433 6.94 12.69 -2.59
N GLY A 434 7.17 13.33 -3.74
CA GLY A 434 6.22 14.24 -4.38
C GLY A 434 4.89 13.55 -4.66
N MET A 435 4.93 12.38 -5.29
CA MET A 435 3.74 11.57 -5.55
C MET A 435 2.99 11.25 -4.25
N LEU A 436 3.69 10.77 -3.22
CA LEU A 436 3.11 10.40 -1.93
C LEU A 436 2.75 11.59 -1.03
N SER A 437 3.13 12.82 -1.38
CA SER A 437 2.84 14.01 -0.56
C SER A 437 1.35 14.29 -0.37
N THR A 438 0.50 13.81 -1.29
CA THR A 438 -0.96 13.89 -1.20
C THR A 438 -1.60 12.70 -0.48
N LEU A 439 -0.81 11.79 0.09
CA LEU A 439 -1.30 10.52 0.66
C LEU A 439 -2.39 10.74 1.71
N GLY A 440 -2.32 11.78 2.52
CA GLY A 440 -3.31 12.07 3.56
C GLY A 440 -4.74 12.13 3.03
N ILE A 441 -4.95 12.78 1.88
CA ILE A 441 -6.27 12.85 1.23
C ILE A 441 -6.52 11.66 0.30
N THR A 442 -5.51 11.17 -0.40
CA THR A 442 -5.65 10.02 -1.31
C THR A 442 -6.07 8.78 -0.52
N LEU A 443 -5.45 8.53 0.62
CA LEU A 443 -5.85 7.42 1.49
C LEU A 443 -7.23 7.63 2.12
N ALA A 444 -7.65 8.88 2.34
CA ALA A 444 -9.01 9.17 2.78
C ALA A 444 -10.07 8.76 1.74
N THR A 445 -9.77 8.94 0.45
CA THR A 445 -10.64 8.51 -0.66
C THR A 445 -10.61 7.00 -0.88
N ASP A 446 -9.56 6.32 -0.48
CA ASP A 446 -9.41 4.88 -0.62
C ASP A 446 -10.09 4.15 0.57
N ALA A 447 -9.80 4.54 1.80
CA ALA A 447 -10.41 3.98 3.01
C ALA A 447 -11.92 4.23 3.14
N TYR A 448 -12.46 5.18 2.39
CA TYR A 448 -13.87 5.45 2.28
C TYR A 448 -14.66 4.26 1.69
N GLY A 449 -14.10 3.55 0.69
CA GLY A 449 -14.75 2.45 -0.01
C GLY A 449 -15.26 1.35 0.92
N PRO A 450 -14.38 0.66 1.68
CA PRO A 450 -14.79 -0.39 2.62
C PRO A 450 -15.78 0.08 3.71
N ILE A 451 -15.73 1.36 4.09
CA ILE A 451 -16.70 1.93 5.03
C ILE A 451 -18.09 2.04 4.39
N ALA A 452 -18.15 2.43 3.11
CA ALA A 452 -19.39 2.57 2.36
C ALA A 452 -20.02 1.21 2.05
N ASP A 453 -19.20 0.23 1.68
CA ASP A 453 -19.59 -1.15 1.43
C ASP A 453 -20.19 -1.78 2.68
N ASN A 454 -19.48 -1.78 3.80
CA ASN A 454 -19.99 -2.24 5.08
C ASN A 454 -21.23 -1.46 5.58
N ALA A 455 -21.43 -0.21 5.15
CA ALA A 455 -22.66 0.53 5.43
C ALA A 455 -23.83 -0.03 4.62
N GLY A 456 -23.59 -0.46 3.39
CA GLY A 456 -24.55 -1.19 2.55
C GLY A 456 -24.95 -2.51 3.19
N GLY A 457 -23.98 -3.32 3.61
CA GLY A 457 -24.23 -4.57 4.33
C GLY A 457 -25.02 -4.37 5.63
N ASN A 458 -24.69 -3.33 6.42
CA ASN A 458 -25.45 -3.00 7.63
C ASN A 458 -26.90 -2.58 7.31
N ALA A 459 -27.12 -1.81 6.22
CA ALA A 459 -28.44 -1.39 5.80
C ALA A 459 -29.30 -2.58 5.36
N GLU A 460 -28.75 -3.52 4.58
CA GLU A 460 -29.44 -4.73 4.12
C GLU A 460 -29.77 -5.65 5.29
N MET A 461 -28.77 -6.01 6.10
CA MET A 461 -28.96 -6.90 7.24
C MET A 461 -29.93 -6.35 8.30
N SER A 462 -30.07 -5.03 8.38
CA SER A 462 -31.00 -4.37 9.31
C SER A 462 -32.39 -4.19 8.75
N GLY A 463 -32.62 -4.53 7.47
CA GLY A 463 -33.91 -4.37 6.81
C GLY A 463 -34.34 -2.92 6.69
N LEU A 464 -33.42 -1.98 6.41
CA LEU A 464 -33.75 -0.58 6.20
C LEU A 464 -34.53 -0.37 4.90
N ASP A 465 -35.13 0.82 4.74
CA ASP A 465 -35.84 1.19 3.53
C ASP A 465 -34.95 0.98 2.28
N PRO A 466 -35.45 0.36 1.20
CA PRO A 466 -34.68 0.13 -0.04
C PRO A 466 -34.02 1.39 -0.62
N GLU A 467 -34.58 2.57 -0.37
CA GLU A 467 -33.97 3.84 -0.80
C GLU A 467 -32.65 4.12 -0.05
N VAL A 468 -32.51 3.64 1.19
CA VAL A 468 -31.25 3.74 1.96
C VAL A 468 -30.20 2.83 1.33
N ARG A 469 -30.58 1.58 1.02
CA ARG A 469 -29.70 0.64 0.32
C ARG A 469 -29.23 1.23 -1.01
N LYS A 470 -30.09 1.79 -1.80
CA LYS A 470 -29.75 2.45 -3.06
C LYS A 470 -28.73 3.59 -2.88
N ARG A 471 -28.82 4.35 -1.78
CA ARG A 471 -27.86 5.42 -1.46
C ARG A 471 -26.52 4.83 -1.04
N THR A 472 -26.51 3.78 -0.21
CA THR A 472 -25.26 3.11 0.19
C THR A 472 -24.60 2.40 -0.98
N ASP A 473 -25.34 1.77 -1.89
CA ASP A 473 -24.81 1.18 -3.13
C ASP A 473 -24.17 2.23 -4.04
N ALA A 474 -24.75 3.45 -4.12
CA ALA A 474 -24.14 4.55 -4.87
C ALA A 474 -22.83 5.03 -4.23
N LEU A 475 -22.75 5.01 -2.89
CA LEU A 475 -21.52 5.31 -2.17
C LEU A 475 -20.49 4.22 -2.35
N ASP A 476 -20.87 2.94 -2.34
CA ASP A 476 -20.00 1.81 -2.56
C ASP A 476 -19.44 1.78 -3.99
N ALA A 477 -20.27 1.98 -5.01
CA ALA A 477 -19.82 2.08 -6.41
C ALA A 477 -18.78 3.22 -6.62
N LEU A 478 -18.95 4.35 -5.91
CA LEU A 478 -17.93 5.41 -5.86
C LEU A 478 -16.66 4.90 -5.18
N GLY A 479 -16.78 4.18 -4.07
CA GLY A 479 -15.70 3.59 -3.29
C GLY A 479 -14.84 2.63 -4.12
N ASN A 480 -15.45 1.76 -4.90
CA ASN A 480 -14.74 0.82 -5.78
C ASN A 480 -13.91 1.52 -6.85
N THR A 481 -14.44 2.60 -7.43
CA THR A 481 -13.69 3.39 -8.42
C THR A 481 -12.51 4.11 -7.76
N THR A 482 -12.69 4.69 -6.57
CA THR A 482 -11.61 5.39 -5.87
C THR A 482 -10.57 4.42 -5.30
N ALA A 483 -10.98 3.25 -4.82
CA ALA A 483 -10.07 2.20 -4.37
C ALA A 483 -9.18 1.65 -5.50
N ALA A 484 -9.73 1.44 -6.70
CA ALA A 484 -8.94 1.07 -7.87
C ALA A 484 -7.89 2.15 -8.21
N THR A 485 -8.30 3.43 -8.19
CA THR A 485 -7.40 4.57 -8.42
C THR A 485 -6.31 4.65 -7.36
N GLY A 486 -6.66 4.47 -6.08
CA GLY A 486 -5.72 4.44 -4.95
C GLY A 486 -4.69 3.31 -5.05
N LYS A 487 -5.12 2.11 -5.47
CA LYS A 487 -4.22 0.98 -5.75
C LYS A 487 -3.26 1.30 -6.90
N GLY A 488 -3.71 1.88 -8.00
CA GLY A 488 -2.85 2.33 -9.09
C GLY A 488 -1.79 3.34 -8.63
N PHE A 489 -2.19 4.31 -7.83
CA PHE A 489 -1.30 5.29 -7.21
C PHE A 489 -0.26 4.62 -6.28
N ALA A 490 -0.69 3.70 -5.42
CA ALA A 490 0.18 2.95 -4.52
C ALA A 490 1.23 2.13 -5.29
N ILE A 491 0.82 1.46 -6.39
CA ILE A 491 1.71 0.66 -7.24
C ILE A 491 2.74 1.54 -7.94
N GLY A 492 2.33 2.68 -8.50
CA GLY A 492 3.24 3.63 -9.17
C GLY A 492 4.26 4.25 -8.21
N SER A 493 3.81 4.65 -7.01
CA SER A 493 4.71 5.20 -5.99
C SER A 493 5.70 4.14 -5.46
N ALA A 494 5.26 2.89 -5.34
CA ALA A 494 6.13 1.79 -4.93
C ALA A 494 7.25 1.53 -5.94
N ALA A 495 6.99 1.67 -7.25
CA ALA A 495 8.01 1.51 -8.28
C ALA A 495 9.11 2.57 -8.18
N LEU A 496 8.75 3.85 -7.98
CA LEU A 496 9.72 4.93 -7.77
C LEU A 496 10.49 4.75 -6.46
N THR A 497 9.80 4.39 -5.37
CA THR A 497 10.42 4.12 -4.06
C THR A 497 11.39 2.95 -4.11
N ALA A 498 11.03 1.86 -4.80
CA ALA A 498 11.87 0.67 -4.91
C ALA A 498 13.18 0.97 -5.67
N LEU A 499 13.16 1.85 -6.67
CA LEU A 499 14.37 2.29 -7.35
C LEU A 499 15.27 3.13 -6.43
N ALA A 500 14.68 3.99 -5.60
CA ALA A 500 15.42 4.73 -4.58
C ALA A 500 16.02 3.78 -3.52
N LEU A 501 15.29 2.75 -3.11
CA LEU A 501 15.77 1.72 -2.18
C LEU A 501 16.91 0.89 -2.77
N LEU A 502 16.84 0.56 -4.07
CA LEU A 502 17.92 -0.15 -4.77
C LEU A 502 19.22 0.67 -4.75
N ALA A 503 19.13 1.98 -5.01
CA ALA A 503 20.28 2.88 -4.89
C ALA A 503 20.78 2.98 -3.44
N SER A 504 19.88 3.02 -2.46
CA SER A 504 20.22 3.02 -1.03
C SER A 504 20.89 1.73 -0.58
N TYR A 505 20.57 0.59 -1.18
CA TYR A 505 21.27 -0.68 -0.93
C TYR A 505 22.75 -0.59 -1.27
N VAL A 506 23.11 0.06 -2.38
CA VAL A 506 24.51 0.30 -2.74
C VAL A 506 25.25 1.10 -1.66
N GLU A 507 24.63 2.17 -1.17
CA GLU A 507 25.22 2.98 -0.11
C GLU A 507 25.37 2.17 1.21
N GLU A 508 24.40 1.31 1.56
CA GLU A 508 24.53 0.48 2.76
C GLU A 508 25.62 -0.58 2.63
N ILE A 509 25.87 -1.17 1.45
CA ILE A 509 27.01 -2.06 1.23
C ILE A 509 28.34 -1.32 1.45
N LYS A 510 28.47 -0.10 0.94
CA LYS A 510 29.67 0.74 1.17
C LYS A 510 29.91 0.97 2.67
N ILE A 511 28.86 1.33 3.40
CA ILE A 511 28.93 1.53 4.86
C ILE A 511 29.27 0.23 5.58
N ALA A 512 28.71 -0.88 5.15
CA ALA A 512 28.99 -2.19 5.73
C ALA A 512 30.46 -2.58 5.54
N LEU A 513 31.04 -2.36 4.36
CA LEU A 513 32.47 -2.58 4.10
C LEU A 513 33.35 -1.70 5.00
N VAL A 514 33.04 -0.42 5.13
CA VAL A 514 33.75 0.50 6.04
C VAL A 514 33.69 -0.02 7.49
N ARG A 515 32.53 -0.50 7.92
CA ARG A 515 32.30 -1.03 9.28
C ARG A 515 33.15 -2.26 9.58
N VAL A 516 33.32 -3.16 8.60
CA VAL A 516 34.15 -4.37 8.75
C VAL A 516 35.62 -4.13 8.40
N GLY A 517 35.98 -2.92 7.96
CA GLY A 517 37.36 -2.54 7.62
C GLY A 517 37.85 -3.08 6.29
N GLU A 518 36.96 -3.36 5.36
CA GLU A 518 37.25 -3.88 4.01
C GLU A 518 37.09 -2.80 2.94
N ALA A 519 37.88 -2.94 1.87
CA ALA A 519 37.76 -2.14 0.65
C ALA A 519 36.83 -2.84 -0.35
N LEU A 520 36.45 -2.14 -1.42
CA LEU A 520 35.78 -2.75 -2.57
C LEU A 520 36.66 -3.85 -3.19
N PRO A 521 36.12 -4.84 -3.90
CA PRO A 521 36.88 -5.93 -4.52
C PRO A 521 38.03 -5.48 -5.43
N ASN A 522 37.93 -4.28 -6.01
CA ASN A 522 38.99 -3.67 -6.83
C ASN A 522 40.04 -2.88 -6.01
N GLY A 523 39.97 -2.90 -4.68
CA GLY A 523 40.89 -2.19 -3.77
C GLY A 523 40.58 -0.70 -3.56
N VAL A 524 39.51 -0.16 -4.11
CA VAL A 524 39.07 1.22 -3.86
C VAL A 524 38.50 1.32 -2.45
N ASP A 525 38.85 2.39 -1.75
CA ASP A 525 38.32 2.67 -0.41
C ASP A 525 36.80 2.84 -0.47
N ALA A 526 36.07 2.01 0.28
CA ALA A 526 34.63 2.00 0.27
C ALA A 526 34.00 3.33 0.75
N ALA A 527 34.68 4.05 1.64
CA ALA A 527 34.20 5.33 2.16
C ALA A 527 34.14 6.43 1.10
N ASN A 528 35.06 6.39 0.13
CA ASN A 528 35.21 7.39 -0.93
C ASN A 528 34.77 6.88 -2.31
N ALA A 529 34.34 5.63 -2.41
CA ALA A 529 33.93 5.02 -3.66
C ALA A 529 32.70 5.69 -4.26
N THR A 530 32.75 5.99 -5.54
CA THR A 530 31.59 6.43 -6.32
C THR A 530 30.68 5.25 -6.68
N LEU A 531 29.45 5.52 -7.13
CA LEU A 531 28.56 4.48 -7.65
C LEU A 531 29.20 3.75 -8.85
N VAL A 532 29.96 4.47 -9.71
CA VAL A 532 30.66 3.90 -10.86
C VAL A 532 31.76 2.96 -10.42
N ASP A 533 32.56 3.34 -9.40
CA ASP A 533 33.57 2.47 -8.80
C ASP A 533 32.95 1.19 -8.23
N PHE A 534 31.82 1.33 -7.55
CA PHE A 534 31.06 0.20 -7.00
C PHE A 534 30.57 -0.75 -8.10
N MET A 535 29.92 -0.21 -9.15
CA MET A 535 29.41 -0.99 -10.28
C MET A 535 30.54 -1.75 -10.99
N ASN A 536 31.69 -1.11 -11.16
CA ASN A 536 32.87 -1.72 -11.75
C ASN A 536 33.50 -2.80 -10.85
N ALA A 537 33.59 -2.53 -9.53
CA ALA A 537 34.19 -3.45 -8.57
C ALA A 537 33.41 -4.79 -8.49
N TYR A 538 32.10 -4.72 -8.51
CA TYR A 538 31.22 -5.89 -8.46
C TYR A 538 30.78 -6.40 -9.84
N ASN A 539 31.31 -5.86 -10.95
CA ASN A 539 30.91 -6.22 -12.32
C ASN A 539 29.38 -6.21 -12.52
N VAL A 540 28.70 -5.17 -12.03
CA VAL A 540 27.24 -5.08 -12.09
C VAL A 540 26.81 -4.62 -13.49
N HIS A 541 26.66 -5.56 -14.39
CA HIS A 541 26.14 -5.33 -15.74
C HIS A 541 25.36 -6.57 -16.23
N LEU A 542 24.45 -6.36 -17.18
CA LEU A 542 23.52 -7.40 -17.65
C LEU A 542 24.20 -8.63 -18.28
N MET A 543 25.44 -8.52 -18.73
CA MET A 543 26.22 -9.66 -19.28
C MET A 543 26.86 -10.51 -18.17
N ASN A 544 26.85 -10.06 -16.92
CA ASN A 544 27.31 -10.87 -15.81
C ASN A 544 26.27 -11.95 -15.49
N PRO A 545 26.61 -13.26 -15.58
CA PRO A 545 25.66 -14.34 -15.34
C PRO A 545 25.03 -14.30 -13.93
N VAL A 546 25.78 -13.85 -12.92
CA VAL A 546 25.30 -13.75 -11.54
C VAL A 546 24.19 -12.70 -11.42
N VAL A 547 24.37 -11.54 -12.06
CA VAL A 547 23.34 -10.50 -12.14
C VAL A 547 22.11 -11.03 -12.89
N LEU A 548 22.32 -11.68 -14.04
CA LEU A 548 21.24 -12.20 -14.88
C LEU A 548 20.41 -13.26 -14.14
N VAL A 549 21.06 -14.18 -13.41
CA VAL A 549 20.38 -15.18 -12.58
C VAL A 549 19.60 -14.48 -11.46
N GLY A 550 20.17 -13.46 -10.84
CA GLY A 550 19.46 -12.61 -9.88
C GLY A 550 18.18 -12.02 -10.47
N VAL A 551 18.25 -11.44 -11.68
CA VAL A 551 17.06 -10.89 -12.40
C VAL A 551 15.99 -11.96 -12.61
N PHE A 552 16.37 -13.17 -13.03
CA PHE A 552 15.41 -14.26 -13.21
C PHE A 552 14.76 -14.68 -11.89
N ILE A 553 15.54 -14.78 -10.81
CA ILE A 553 14.99 -15.12 -9.49
C ILE A 553 14.03 -14.01 -9.02
N GLY A 554 14.38 -12.73 -9.19
CA GLY A 554 13.52 -11.61 -8.83
C GLY A 554 12.19 -11.60 -9.59
N ALA A 555 12.26 -11.79 -10.91
CA ALA A 555 11.06 -11.90 -11.74
C ALA A 555 10.21 -13.13 -11.35
N MET A 556 10.85 -14.28 -11.15
CA MET A 556 10.17 -15.49 -10.66
C MET A 556 9.47 -15.24 -9.31
N MET A 557 10.10 -14.52 -8.38
CA MET A 557 9.52 -14.26 -7.07
C MET A 557 8.17 -13.54 -7.14
N ALA A 558 7.97 -12.60 -8.06
CA ALA A 558 6.70 -11.94 -8.25
C ALA A 558 5.59 -12.93 -8.62
N PHE A 559 5.86 -13.83 -9.58
CA PHE A 559 4.91 -14.85 -10.02
C PHE A 559 4.69 -15.94 -8.96
N LEU A 560 5.76 -16.44 -8.34
CA LEU A 560 5.69 -17.45 -7.29
C LEU A 560 4.85 -16.95 -6.11
N PHE A 561 5.09 -15.72 -5.68
CA PHE A 561 4.35 -15.10 -4.59
C PHE A 561 2.85 -14.96 -4.93
N CYS A 562 2.51 -14.49 -6.13
CA CYS A 562 1.12 -14.43 -6.59
C CYS A 562 0.47 -15.82 -6.64
N GLY A 563 1.16 -16.81 -7.20
CA GLY A 563 0.65 -18.18 -7.25
C GLY A 563 0.37 -18.77 -5.86
N LEU A 564 1.25 -18.51 -4.90
CA LEU A 564 1.07 -18.96 -3.52
C LEU A 564 -0.10 -18.25 -2.84
N THR A 565 -0.22 -16.92 -2.98
CA THR A 565 -1.31 -16.16 -2.36
C THR A 565 -2.66 -16.46 -2.98
N MET A 566 -2.76 -16.63 -4.30
CA MET A 566 -3.98 -17.04 -4.98
C MET A 566 -4.44 -18.44 -4.53
N ASN A 567 -3.53 -19.39 -4.51
CA ASN A 567 -3.83 -20.74 -4.03
C ASN A 567 -4.22 -20.75 -2.53
N ALA A 568 -3.64 -19.86 -1.73
CA ALA A 568 -3.98 -19.68 -0.33
C ALA A 568 -5.43 -19.19 -0.16
N VAL A 569 -5.84 -18.20 -0.95
CA VAL A 569 -7.25 -17.73 -1.00
C VAL A 569 -8.17 -18.88 -1.39
N GLY A 570 -7.85 -19.64 -2.45
CA GLY A 570 -8.66 -20.77 -2.90
C GLY A 570 -8.85 -21.85 -1.83
N ARG A 571 -7.78 -22.22 -1.08
CA ARG A 571 -7.89 -23.18 0.02
C ARG A 571 -8.71 -22.66 1.21
N ALA A 572 -8.56 -21.39 1.56
CA ALA A 572 -9.33 -20.79 2.64
C ALA A 572 -10.81 -20.62 2.24
N ALA A 573 -11.08 -20.19 1.01
CA ALA A 573 -12.43 -20.08 0.44
C ALA A 573 -13.16 -21.44 0.42
N GLN A 574 -12.48 -22.51 0.05
CA GLN A 574 -13.08 -23.85 0.07
C GLN A 574 -13.58 -24.24 1.46
N GLN A 575 -12.86 -23.89 2.53
CA GLN A 575 -13.29 -24.15 3.91
C GLN A 575 -14.55 -23.36 4.24
N MET A 576 -14.63 -22.10 3.80
CA MET A 576 -15.78 -21.23 4.00
C MET A 576 -17.00 -21.74 3.24
N VAL A 577 -16.86 -22.06 1.95
CA VAL A 577 -17.92 -22.66 1.12
C VAL A 577 -18.51 -23.92 1.78
N ASN A 578 -17.65 -24.80 2.28
CA ASN A 578 -18.09 -26.01 2.97
C ASN A 578 -18.87 -25.70 4.26
N GLU A 579 -18.44 -24.70 5.01
CA GLU A 579 -19.14 -24.28 6.25
C GLU A 579 -20.50 -23.66 5.95
N VAL A 580 -20.60 -22.76 4.97
CA VAL A 580 -21.88 -22.16 4.57
C VAL A 580 -22.86 -23.23 4.10
N ARG A 581 -22.43 -24.17 3.25
CA ARG A 581 -23.22 -25.33 2.82
C ARG A 581 -23.64 -26.19 3.98
N ARG A 582 -22.75 -26.42 4.96
CA ARG A 582 -23.05 -27.20 6.16
C ARG A 582 -24.15 -26.53 6.97
N GLN A 583 -24.06 -25.22 7.19
CA GLN A 583 -25.08 -24.49 7.97
C GLN A 583 -26.44 -24.49 7.28
N PHE A 584 -26.53 -24.28 5.97
CA PHE A 584 -27.79 -24.36 5.23
C PHE A 584 -28.45 -25.75 5.32
N LYS A 585 -27.67 -26.83 5.44
CA LYS A 585 -28.21 -28.20 5.62
C LYS A 585 -28.51 -28.52 7.06
N ALA A 586 -27.70 -28.09 8.03
CA ALA A 586 -27.75 -28.52 9.42
C ALA A 586 -28.66 -27.66 10.30
N ILE A 587 -28.96 -26.44 9.91
CA ILE A 587 -29.82 -25.52 10.68
C ILE A 587 -31.12 -25.27 9.88
N PRO A 588 -32.20 -26.03 10.21
CA PRO A 588 -33.48 -25.83 9.54
C PRO A 588 -34.01 -24.41 9.81
N GLY A 589 -34.55 -23.77 8.78
CA GLY A 589 -35.14 -22.44 8.90
C GLY A 589 -34.18 -21.26 8.66
N ILE A 590 -32.91 -21.49 8.33
CA ILE A 590 -32.03 -20.40 7.91
C ILE A 590 -32.54 -19.75 6.63
N LEU A 591 -32.81 -20.53 5.58
CA LEU A 591 -33.27 -20.01 4.29
C LEU A 591 -34.64 -19.37 4.36
N GLU A 592 -35.50 -19.81 5.27
CA GLU A 592 -36.79 -19.22 5.57
C GLU A 592 -36.70 -17.98 6.48
N GLY A 593 -35.51 -17.66 7.01
CA GLY A 593 -35.29 -16.53 7.90
C GLY A 593 -35.83 -16.72 9.32
N THR A 594 -36.20 -17.94 9.72
CA THR A 594 -36.73 -18.26 11.04
C THR A 594 -35.66 -18.55 12.09
N GLN A 595 -34.46 -18.89 11.65
CA GLN A 595 -33.29 -19.12 12.52
C GLN A 595 -32.07 -18.34 12.02
N LYS A 596 -31.27 -17.84 12.96
CA LYS A 596 -30.04 -17.10 12.65
C LYS A 596 -28.89 -18.05 12.35
N PRO A 597 -28.01 -17.72 11.38
CA PRO A 597 -26.77 -18.43 11.13
C PRO A 597 -25.77 -18.32 12.29
N ASP A 598 -24.82 -19.24 12.34
CA ASP A 598 -23.64 -19.14 13.21
C ASP A 598 -22.53 -18.32 12.50
N TYR A 599 -22.65 -16.99 12.55
CA TYR A 599 -21.67 -16.07 11.96
C TYR A 599 -20.29 -16.21 12.60
N ALA A 600 -20.23 -16.49 13.92
CA ALA A 600 -18.98 -16.56 14.66
C ALA A 600 -18.08 -17.68 14.12
N ARG A 601 -18.68 -18.79 13.70
CA ARG A 601 -17.97 -19.91 13.12
C ARG A 601 -17.31 -19.56 11.79
N CYS A 602 -17.96 -18.80 10.93
CA CYS A 602 -17.40 -18.32 9.68
C CYS A 602 -16.21 -17.37 9.91
N VAL A 603 -16.33 -16.43 10.85
CA VAL A 603 -15.23 -15.56 11.28
C VAL A 603 -14.02 -16.35 11.80
N GLU A 604 -14.27 -17.40 12.60
CA GLU A 604 -13.21 -18.27 13.11
C GLU A 604 -12.48 -19.02 11.99
N ILE A 605 -13.21 -19.56 11.01
CA ILE A 605 -12.65 -20.32 9.88
C ILE A 605 -11.79 -19.42 9.00
N SER A 606 -12.29 -18.25 8.60
CA SER A 606 -11.49 -17.28 7.83
C SER A 606 -10.24 -16.85 8.60
N THR A 607 -10.35 -16.59 9.91
CA THR A 607 -9.21 -16.21 10.74
C THR A 607 -8.13 -17.29 10.74
N LYS A 608 -8.50 -18.54 11.01
CA LYS A 608 -7.55 -19.66 11.06
C LYS A 608 -6.95 -19.98 9.69
N GLY A 609 -7.78 -19.92 8.64
CA GLY A 609 -7.35 -20.10 7.26
C GLY A 609 -6.31 -19.07 6.85
N ALA A 610 -6.62 -17.78 7.03
CA ALA A 610 -5.72 -16.68 6.69
C ALA A 610 -4.36 -16.78 7.42
N GLN A 611 -4.39 -17.09 8.73
CA GLN A 611 -3.18 -17.20 9.53
C GLN A 611 -2.26 -18.32 9.10
N LYS A 612 -2.81 -19.48 8.76
CA LYS A 612 -2.04 -20.62 8.28
C LYS A 612 -1.44 -20.35 6.90
N GLU A 613 -2.25 -19.80 6.02
CA GLU A 613 -1.90 -19.64 4.61
C GLU A 613 -0.95 -18.45 4.33
N MET A 614 -0.93 -17.42 5.20
CA MET A 614 -0.04 -16.27 5.01
C MET A 614 1.44 -16.56 5.35
N ILE A 615 1.74 -17.65 6.09
CA ILE A 615 3.09 -17.92 6.61
C ILE A 615 4.07 -18.16 5.46
N LEU A 616 3.74 -19.06 4.54
CA LEU A 616 4.66 -19.48 3.48
C LEU A 616 5.03 -18.34 2.53
N PRO A 617 4.09 -17.56 1.96
CA PRO A 617 4.44 -16.42 1.12
C PRO A 617 5.30 -15.37 1.86
N SER A 618 4.96 -15.08 3.11
CA SER A 618 5.67 -14.07 3.90
C SER A 618 7.09 -14.49 4.27
N VAL A 619 7.29 -15.76 4.64
CA VAL A 619 8.63 -16.29 4.94
C VAL A 619 9.51 -16.29 3.70
N LEU A 620 8.98 -16.67 2.54
CA LEU A 620 9.75 -16.67 1.28
C LEU A 620 10.17 -15.26 0.87
N ALA A 621 9.30 -14.26 1.05
CA ALA A 621 9.62 -12.87 0.75
C ALA A 621 10.83 -12.34 1.57
N ILE A 622 11.03 -12.84 2.79
CA ILE A 622 12.16 -12.50 3.65
C ILE A 622 13.37 -13.38 3.34
N LEU A 623 13.17 -14.69 3.16
CA LEU A 623 14.25 -15.65 3.07
C LEU A 623 15.01 -15.59 1.73
N ILE A 624 14.30 -15.39 0.62
CA ILE A 624 14.93 -15.41 -0.72
C ILE A 624 15.98 -14.31 -0.92
N PRO A 625 15.76 -13.03 -0.55
CA PRO A 625 16.82 -12.02 -0.64
C PRO A 625 18.06 -12.38 0.18
N ILE A 626 17.88 -12.97 1.35
CA ILE A 626 18.99 -13.43 2.21
C ILE A 626 19.78 -14.56 1.52
N LEU A 627 19.07 -15.55 1.02
CA LEU A 627 19.71 -16.69 0.31
C LEU A 627 20.46 -16.22 -0.95
N VAL A 628 19.86 -15.31 -1.73
CA VAL A 628 20.51 -14.74 -2.91
C VAL A 628 21.76 -13.95 -2.50
N GLY A 629 21.71 -13.17 -1.42
CA GLY A 629 22.87 -12.44 -0.89
C GLY A 629 23.99 -13.36 -0.46
N VAL A 630 23.69 -14.43 0.26
CA VAL A 630 24.68 -15.43 0.72
C VAL A 630 25.25 -16.25 -0.43
N VAL A 631 24.46 -16.62 -1.43
CA VAL A 631 24.90 -17.50 -2.53
C VAL A 631 25.52 -16.70 -3.68
N LEU A 632 24.84 -15.65 -4.16
CA LEU A 632 25.19 -14.89 -5.35
C LEU A 632 25.89 -13.55 -5.05
N GLY A 633 25.97 -13.16 -3.77
CA GLY A 633 26.60 -11.91 -3.35
C GLY A 633 25.86 -10.65 -3.82
N VAL A 634 26.55 -9.54 -3.75
CA VAL A 634 26.04 -8.20 -4.11
C VAL A 634 25.48 -8.13 -5.55
N PRO A 635 26.17 -8.66 -6.58
CA PRO A 635 25.65 -8.64 -7.95
C PRO A 635 24.32 -9.39 -8.10
N GLY A 636 24.20 -10.55 -7.43
CA GLY A 636 22.97 -11.35 -7.45
C GLY A 636 21.79 -10.64 -6.80
N VAL A 637 22.03 -9.95 -5.68
CA VAL A 637 20.98 -9.16 -4.98
C VAL A 637 20.52 -7.99 -5.86
N LEU A 638 21.44 -7.25 -6.49
CA LEU A 638 21.06 -6.18 -7.42
C LEU A 638 20.21 -6.72 -8.58
N GLY A 639 20.60 -7.87 -9.14
CA GLY A 639 19.78 -8.56 -10.14
C GLY A 639 18.38 -8.92 -9.61
N LEU A 640 18.30 -9.50 -8.40
CA LEU A 640 17.05 -9.86 -7.73
C LEU A 640 16.11 -8.65 -7.60
N LEU A 641 16.64 -7.52 -7.14
CA LEU A 641 15.85 -6.31 -6.93
C LEU A 641 15.35 -5.72 -8.24
N ILE A 642 16.19 -5.69 -9.29
CA ILE A 642 15.80 -5.21 -10.62
C ILE A 642 14.71 -6.12 -11.22
N GLY A 643 14.91 -7.44 -11.18
CA GLY A 643 13.93 -8.40 -11.71
C GLY A 643 12.61 -8.37 -10.96
N GLY A 644 12.69 -8.32 -9.62
CA GLY A 644 11.52 -8.21 -8.75
C GLY A 644 10.74 -6.91 -8.96
N LEU A 645 11.43 -5.78 -9.11
CA LEU A 645 10.80 -4.49 -9.40
C LEU A 645 10.10 -4.53 -10.77
N GLY A 646 10.81 -4.92 -11.83
CA GLY A 646 10.26 -4.90 -13.19
C GLY A 646 9.05 -5.81 -13.36
N ALA A 647 9.19 -7.09 -12.99
CA ALA A 647 8.09 -8.05 -13.10
C ALA A 647 6.97 -7.77 -12.11
N GLY A 648 7.31 -7.46 -10.85
CA GLY A 648 6.32 -7.22 -9.80
C GLY A 648 5.48 -5.98 -10.05
N PHE A 649 6.06 -4.88 -10.52
CA PHE A 649 5.33 -3.67 -10.88
C PHE A 649 4.30 -3.91 -11.99
N VAL A 650 4.73 -4.51 -13.10
CA VAL A 650 3.84 -4.79 -14.23
C VAL A 650 2.74 -5.76 -13.84
N LEU A 651 3.07 -6.82 -13.09
CA LEU A 651 2.11 -7.82 -12.62
C LEU A 651 1.10 -7.22 -11.62
N ALA A 652 1.53 -6.32 -10.74
CA ALA A 652 0.66 -5.64 -9.79
C ALA A 652 -0.38 -4.76 -10.50
N VAL A 653 0.04 -3.96 -11.49
CA VAL A 653 -0.87 -3.15 -12.32
C VAL A 653 -1.86 -4.04 -13.06
N PHE A 654 -1.37 -5.10 -13.70
CA PHE A 654 -2.21 -6.08 -14.40
C PHE A 654 -3.30 -6.64 -13.49
N MET A 655 -2.91 -7.16 -12.31
CA MET A 655 -3.83 -7.81 -11.41
C MET A 655 -4.85 -6.84 -10.81
N ALA A 656 -4.41 -5.67 -10.35
CA ALA A 656 -5.28 -4.66 -9.76
C ALA A 656 -6.34 -4.18 -10.77
N ASN A 657 -5.93 -3.90 -12.01
CA ASN A 657 -6.84 -3.38 -13.04
C ASN A 657 -7.77 -4.45 -13.60
N ALA A 658 -7.29 -5.68 -13.81
CA ALA A 658 -8.13 -6.80 -14.22
C ALA A 658 -9.24 -7.06 -13.20
N GLY A 659 -8.86 -7.18 -11.91
CA GLY A 659 -9.80 -7.42 -10.82
C GLY A 659 -10.82 -6.29 -10.67
N GLY A 660 -10.38 -5.03 -10.69
CA GLY A 660 -11.28 -3.88 -10.64
C GLY A 660 -12.25 -3.78 -11.83
N ALA A 661 -11.80 -4.20 -13.02
CA ALA A 661 -12.65 -4.21 -14.22
C ALA A 661 -13.73 -5.30 -14.14
N TRP A 662 -13.42 -6.50 -13.62
CA TRP A 662 -14.42 -7.56 -13.42
C TRP A 662 -15.49 -7.16 -12.42
N ASP A 663 -15.11 -6.60 -11.28
CA ASP A 663 -16.03 -6.14 -10.25
C ASP A 663 -16.98 -5.06 -10.79
N ASN A 664 -16.44 -4.03 -11.43
CA ASN A 664 -17.25 -2.98 -12.01
C ASN A 664 -18.08 -3.45 -13.25
N ALA A 665 -17.65 -4.50 -13.95
CA ALA A 665 -18.45 -5.14 -14.98
C ALA A 665 -19.66 -5.88 -14.38
N LYS A 666 -19.50 -6.54 -13.23
CA LYS A 666 -20.61 -7.14 -12.45
C LYS A 666 -21.61 -6.06 -12.05
N LYS A 667 -21.15 -4.96 -11.43
CA LYS A 667 -22.01 -3.84 -11.02
C LYS A 667 -22.72 -3.19 -12.19
N TYR A 668 -22.08 -3.06 -13.34
CA TYR A 668 -22.72 -2.54 -14.56
C TYR A 668 -23.90 -3.42 -15.02
N VAL A 669 -23.76 -4.75 -14.91
CA VAL A 669 -24.88 -5.66 -15.20
C VAL A 669 -25.97 -5.54 -14.14
N GLU A 670 -25.63 -5.44 -12.85
CA GLU A 670 -26.58 -5.29 -11.75
C GLU A 670 -27.45 -4.03 -11.86
N GLU A 671 -26.94 -2.97 -12.47
CA GLU A 671 -27.71 -1.74 -12.76
C GLU A 671 -28.82 -1.92 -13.81
N GLY A 672 -29.02 -3.12 -14.34
CA GLY A 672 -30.07 -3.45 -15.29
C GLY A 672 -29.58 -3.66 -16.74
N ASN A 673 -28.28 -3.52 -16.99
CA ASN A 673 -27.72 -3.81 -18.32
C ASN A 673 -27.66 -5.34 -18.55
N PHE A 674 -27.78 -5.77 -19.80
CA PHE A 674 -27.71 -7.19 -20.21
C PHE A 674 -28.61 -8.15 -19.41
N GLY A 675 -29.75 -7.67 -18.93
CA GLY A 675 -30.75 -8.47 -18.22
C GLY A 675 -30.77 -8.29 -16.69
N GLY A 676 -29.81 -7.53 -16.14
CA GLY A 676 -29.81 -7.14 -14.75
C GLY A 676 -29.49 -8.25 -13.75
N LYS A 677 -29.71 -7.95 -12.48
CA LYS A 677 -29.43 -8.84 -11.33
C LYS A 677 -30.20 -10.17 -11.47
N GLY A 678 -29.52 -11.29 -11.25
CA GLY A 678 -30.10 -12.64 -11.34
C GLY A 678 -30.12 -13.25 -12.74
N SER A 679 -29.80 -12.51 -13.82
CA SER A 679 -29.66 -13.04 -15.17
C SER A 679 -28.48 -13.98 -15.34
N GLU A 680 -28.46 -14.79 -16.42
CA GLU A 680 -27.28 -15.61 -16.75
C GLU A 680 -26.04 -14.76 -17.02
N ASN A 681 -26.20 -13.54 -17.56
CA ASN A 681 -25.11 -12.59 -17.74
C ASN A 681 -24.56 -12.08 -16.40
N HIS A 682 -25.45 -11.84 -15.43
CA HIS A 682 -25.02 -11.52 -14.05
C HIS A 682 -24.21 -12.66 -13.44
N LYS A 683 -24.70 -13.91 -13.54
CA LYS A 683 -23.94 -15.07 -13.04
C LYS A 683 -22.56 -15.22 -13.69
N ALA A 684 -22.46 -14.94 -14.99
CA ALA A 684 -21.20 -14.97 -15.72
C ALA A 684 -20.24 -13.88 -15.22
N THR A 685 -20.72 -12.67 -14.93
CA THR A 685 -19.90 -11.59 -14.37
C THR A 685 -19.51 -11.83 -12.91
N VAL A 686 -20.36 -12.46 -12.09
CA VAL A 686 -20.01 -12.91 -10.72
C VAL A 686 -18.85 -13.89 -10.76
N VAL A 687 -18.81 -14.84 -11.70
CA VAL A 687 -17.67 -15.75 -11.87
C VAL A 687 -16.38 -14.96 -12.21
N GLY A 688 -16.48 -13.95 -13.07
CA GLY A 688 -15.35 -13.08 -13.39
C GLY A 688 -14.83 -12.31 -12.19
N ASP A 689 -15.73 -11.74 -11.40
CA ASP A 689 -15.42 -11.02 -10.17
C ASP A 689 -14.76 -11.93 -9.14
N THR A 690 -15.31 -13.12 -8.90
CA THR A 690 -14.71 -14.14 -8.00
C THR A 690 -13.26 -14.51 -8.39
N VAL A 691 -12.94 -14.55 -9.70
CA VAL A 691 -11.55 -14.72 -10.18
C VAL A 691 -10.72 -13.46 -9.94
N GLY A 692 -11.33 -12.30 -10.10
CA GLY A 692 -10.71 -10.98 -9.94
C GLY A 692 -10.39 -10.60 -8.49
N ASP A 693 -11.16 -11.09 -7.55
CA ASP A 693 -11.02 -10.76 -6.12
C ASP A 693 -9.63 -11.07 -5.55
N PRO A 694 -9.06 -12.27 -5.69
CA PRO A 694 -7.68 -12.51 -5.27
C PRO A 694 -6.67 -11.62 -6.00
N PHE A 695 -6.96 -11.21 -7.24
CA PHE A 695 -6.09 -10.33 -8.02
C PHE A 695 -6.05 -8.93 -7.43
N LYS A 696 -7.22 -8.30 -7.23
CA LYS A 696 -7.30 -6.88 -6.83
C LYS A 696 -7.05 -6.63 -5.35
N ASP A 697 -7.36 -7.60 -4.47
CA ASP A 697 -7.41 -7.37 -3.02
C ASP A 697 -6.38 -8.18 -2.22
N THR A 698 -5.78 -9.23 -2.82
CA THR A 698 -4.75 -10.03 -2.14
C THR A 698 -3.42 -9.96 -2.86
N SER A 699 -3.28 -10.58 -4.02
CA SER A 699 -1.99 -10.77 -4.70
C SER A 699 -1.44 -9.48 -5.29
N GLY A 700 -2.26 -8.71 -6.02
CA GLY A 700 -1.85 -7.46 -6.67
C GLY A 700 -1.28 -6.44 -5.68
N PRO A 701 -2.03 -6.01 -4.65
CA PRO A 701 -1.52 -5.08 -3.66
C PRO A 701 -0.34 -5.61 -2.85
N SER A 702 -0.27 -6.92 -2.59
CA SER A 702 0.83 -7.52 -1.84
C SER A 702 2.15 -7.51 -2.61
N LEU A 703 2.13 -7.45 -3.95
CA LEU A 703 3.34 -7.25 -4.77
C LEU A 703 4.04 -5.93 -4.51
N ASN A 704 3.29 -4.86 -4.23
CA ASN A 704 3.85 -3.59 -3.80
C ASN A 704 4.78 -3.73 -2.61
N ILE A 705 4.30 -4.49 -1.61
CA ILE A 705 5.03 -4.71 -0.37
C ILE A 705 6.20 -5.66 -0.64
N LEU A 706 5.98 -6.72 -1.43
CA LEU A 706 7.03 -7.68 -1.78
C LEU A 706 8.26 -6.99 -2.37
N ILE A 707 8.07 -6.11 -3.36
CA ILE A 707 9.15 -5.38 -4.05
C ILE A 707 9.97 -4.57 -3.04
N LYS A 708 9.29 -3.81 -2.17
CA LYS A 708 9.93 -2.98 -1.16
C LYS A 708 10.57 -3.80 -0.05
N LEU A 709 9.89 -4.85 0.42
CA LEU A 709 10.41 -5.74 1.47
C LEU A 709 11.69 -6.45 1.02
N MET A 710 11.75 -6.95 -0.21
CA MET A 710 12.98 -7.55 -0.74
C MET A 710 14.15 -6.55 -0.69
N SER A 711 13.91 -5.29 -1.06
CA SER A 711 14.93 -4.23 -0.96
C SER A 711 15.31 -3.94 0.49
N MET A 712 14.34 -3.83 1.39
CA MET A 712 14.59 -3.56 2.82
C MET A 712 15.33 -4.70 3.52
N VAL A 713 14.96 -5.96 3.22
CA VAL A 713 15.69 -7.13 3.71
C VAL A 713 17.14 -7.12 3.22
N SER A 714 17.35 -6.81 1.94
CA SER A 714 18.69 -6.72 1.36
C SER A 714 19.53 -5.63 2.02
N ILE A 715 18.94 -4.45 2.28
CA ILE A 715 19.60 -3.33 2.99
C ILE A 715 20.00 -3.77 4.41
N VAL A 716 19.09 -4.38 5.17
CA VAL A 716 19.40 -4.83 6.54
C VAL A 716 20.44 -5.94 6.55
N MET A 717 20.47 -6.79 5.54
CA MET A 717 21.43 -7.89 5.39
C MET A 717 22.72 -7.50 4.65
N ALA A 718 22.91 -6.22 4.32
CA ALA A 718 24.06 -5.75 3.53
C ALA A 718 25.41 -6.15 4.16
N GLY A 719 25.54 -6.03 5.49
CA GLY A 719 26.78 -6.44 6.18
C GLY A 719 27.07 -7.93 6.07
N LEU A 720 26.05 -8.79 6.12
CA LEU A 720 26.21 -10.22 5.90
C LEU A 720 26.61 -10.51 4.45
N THR A 721 25.94 -9.88 3.48
CA THR A 721 26.20 -10.06 2.06
C THR A 721 27.61 -9.57 1.65
N ALA A 722 28.05 -8.45 2.25
CA ALA A 722 29.38 -7.90 1.99
C ALA A 722 30.51 -8.77 2.56
N SER A 723 30.29 -9.37 3.75
CA SER A 723 31.28 -10.17 4.44
C SER A 723 31.31 -11.64 4.03
N PHE A 724 30.21 -12.15 3.46
CA PHE A 724 30.10 -13.56 3.11
C PHE A 724 29.23 -13.77 1.88
N SER A 725 29.85 -14.29 0.82
CA SER A 725 29.16 -14.81 -0.35
C SER A 725 29.88 -16.02 -0.90
N LEU A 726 29.15 -16.94 -1.56
CA LEU A 726 29.73 -18.15 -2.16
C LEU A 726 30.28 -17.89 -3.57
N LEU A 727 29.68 -16.98 -4.32
CA LEU A 727 29.98 -16.73 -5.74
C LEU A 727 30.30 -15.26 -6.06
N GLY A 728 30.23 -14.35 -5.09
CA GLY A 728 30.41 -12.92 -5.35
C GLY A 728 31.42 -12.23 -4.45
#